data_6f2f8d771ec9b3b64264e73f252bc230
#
_entry.id   6f2f8d771ec9b3b64264e73f252bc230
#
_cell.length_a   1.000
_cell.length_b   1.000
_cell.length_c   1.000
_cell.angle_alpha   90.00
_cell.angle_beta   90.00
_cell.angle_gamma   90.00
#
_symmetry.space_group_name_H-M   'P 1'
#
loop_
_entity.id
_entity.type
_entity.pdbx_description
1 polymer ?
#
loop_
_entity_poly.entity_id
_entity_poly.type
_entity_poly.pdbx_seq_one_letter_code
_entity_poly.pdbx_strand_id
1 'polypeptide(L)'
;MMRALFHSLGGRISCFSLRAGSLCRALLLCLVACLPMGGHAMERQLWDAQWRFALADSPEMAQLSYDDSAWRVLNLPHDWAIEGNFYVKNPSGAVGGALPGGVGWYRKRLMLTDNNEHSRYVLHFDGAFMNTSVYVNGKLVGIRPYGFIGFGFDITPFLNKKGENVVAVRIDNAQQPNCRWYTGCGIYRHVYLLRSDDVRLAQWGVQVLPVLKGRGANITLNSTIESFATQARKLSLKQMVYDAEGRCVAQSTTPCVAHEGKNTVSQKIKMTNVKLWWPHAPYIYKVVSQLIDGKKVLDRDTTTMGLRNIAFDAKTGFAINGRNTKLNGVCLHGDLGCLGSAINEDALYRQLRMMKDMGANAIRCSHNPPAPELLHMCDTMGLMVMDEAFDQWRTGKTQFDYALFFDKWAEKDITDMVLRDRNHPSIILWSIGNEVLEQWNTDKNQGVDLDDVNILLNNARDPSRLADNKELSDNSKITRWLADIVRRNDPSRLITAGCNETSPNNHLFKSGAIDVIGFNYHSKQVAKVPENFPGKPFLLSESVSALQTRGFYAMPSDSIRRLPGKRRPFIDTSFLCSAYDNSCTSWSATHEATWDVVKHTPFCSGQFIWTGFDYIGEPTPFNFPARSSYFGIVDLAGFPKDAYYLYQSEWTNKTVLHLFPHWNWMPGQTIDLWCYYNNADEVELFVNGQSRGVKRKANEHEYHVMWRERFEPGTVRVVSRKAGRQVAERTVNTAAQPHHLRLTPNRKTLLANGRSLVFITVEVVDKDGNLCPWAENEVFFSLNGHASIAGVDNGSPFSLERFKDNRRKAFFGKCLVVVQAGNDEGEVNLKAKSIGLEDAELKLEIKAK
;
A
#
# COMPACT_ATOMS: atom_id res chain seq x y z
N MET A 1 -5.51 -27.67 44.77
CA MET A 1 -5.39 -28.98 45.41
C MET A 1 -4.45 -29.82 44.59
N MET A 2 -3.41 -30.23 45.23
CA MET A 2 -2.35 -31.21 44.97
C MET A 2 -1.39 -30.83 43.80
N ARG A 3 -0.20 -30.39 43.97
CA ARG A 3 1.00 -30.54 44.81
C ARG A 3 1.47 -31.99 45.06
N ALA A 4 2.77 -32.13 44.72
CA ALA A 4 3.80 -33.08 45.23
C ALA A 4 3.91 -34.37 44.41
N LEU A 5 5.01 -34.91 44.05
CA LEU A 5 6.35 -35.16 44.59
C LEU A 5 7.19 -35.81 43.46
N PHE A 6 8.45 -35.61 43.29
CA PHE A 6 9.51 -36.40 43.88
C PHE A 6 10.91 -35.82 43.65
N HIS A 7 11.65 -35.92 44.70
CA HIS A 7 13.05 -35.56 44.92
C HIS A 7 14.00 -36.67 44.53
N SER A 8 15.21 -36.19 44.26
CA SER A 8 16.52 -36.82 44.61
C SER A 8 17.22 -37.73 43.58
N LEU A 9 18.38 -37.28 43.12
CA LEU A 9 19.65 -37.89 43.47
C LEU A 9 20.81 -37.06 42.91
N GLY A 10 21.68 -36.69 43.81
CA GLY A 10 22.82 -35.85 43.56
C GLY A 10 24.03 -36.60 43.09
N GLY A 11 24.97 -35.85 42.55
CA GLY A 11 26.30 -36.30 42.14
C GLY A 11 27.15 -35.11 41.70
N ARG A 12 27.95 -34.59 42.66
CA ARG A 12 29.03 -33.62 42.41
C ARG A 12 30.11 -34.25 41.54
N ILE A 13 30.62 -33.57 40.51
CA ILE A 13 32.04 -33.59 40.11
C ILE A 13 32.45 -32.21 39.63
N SER A 14 33.63 -31.81 40.05
CA SER A 14 34.29 -30.53 40.04
C SER A 14 34.84 -30.11 38.64
N CYS A 15 35.01 -28.79 38.54
CA CYS A 15 35.80 -28.00 37.60
C CYS A 15 36.99 -28.66 36.91
N PHE A 16 37.07 -28.47 35.60
CA PHE A 16 38.33 -28.15 34.92
C PHE A 16 38.10 -27.14 33.80
N SER A 17 38.79 -26.05 33.93
CA SER A 17 38.87 -24.99 32.92
C SER A 17 39.80 -25.42 31.81
N LEU A 18 39.38 -25.30 30.54
CA LEU A 18 40.30 -25.19 29.41
C LEU A 18 39.69 -24.34 28.31
N ARG A 19 40.39 -23.27 28.00
CA ARG A 19 40.16 -22.39 26.85
C ARG A 19 40.29 -23.17 25.54
N ALA A 20 39.26 -23.20 24.75
CA ALA A 20 39.34 -23.50 23.34
C ALA A 20 38.34 -22.57 22.62
N GLY A 21 38.87 -21.45 22.23
CA GLY A 21 38.15 -20.49 21.40
C GLY A 21 38.14 -20.92 19.94
N SER A 22 37.17 -20.44 19.24
CA SER A 22 37.19 -20.09 17.81
C SER A 22 36.97 -21.16 16.73
N LEU A 23 36.75 -22.42 17.02
CA LEU A 23 36.47 -23.41 15.94
C LEU A 23 35.08 -24.08 15.98
N CYS A 24 34.29 -23.90 17.03
CA CYS A 24 32.95 -24.51 17.15
C CYS A 24 31.81 -23.68 16.64
N ARG A 25 32.01 -22.38 16.28
CA ARG A 25 30.93 -21.53 15.76
C ARG A 25 30.68 -21.66 14.25
N ALA A 26 31.60 -22.24 13.51
CA ALA A 26 31.45 -22.49 12.07
C ALA A 26 30.74 -23.82 11.73
N LEU A 27 30.62 -24.74 12.68
CA LEU A 27 29.97 -26.04 12.45
C LEU A 27 28.50 -26.13 12.91
N LEU A 28 27.97 -25.13 13.67
CA LEU A 28 26.56 -25.14 14.10
C LEU A 28 25.60 -24.47 13.12
N LEU A 29 26.11 -23.78 12.10
CA LEU A 29 25.29 -23.15 11.03
C LEU A 29 25.06 -24.07 9.81
N CYS A 30 25.64 -25.25 9.78
CA CYS A 30 25.47 -26.26 8.71
C CYS A 30 24.58 -27.46 9.07
N LEU A 31 23.99 -27.51 10.26
CA LEU A 31 23.28 -28.71 10.75
C LEU A 31 21.75 -28.61 10.78
N VAL A 32 21.16 -27.60 10.10
CA VAL A 32 19.70 -27.49 9.93
C VAL A 32 19.23 -28.00 8.55
N ALA A 33 20.09 -28.56 7.74
CA ALA A 33 19.75 -28.93 6.35
C ALA A 33 19.75 -30.45 6.04
N CYS A 34 19.68 -31.32 7.03
CA CYS A 34 19.59 -32.78 6.75
C CYS A 34 18.58 -33.49 7.64
N LEU A 35 17.28 -33.28 7.35
CA LEU A 35 16.26 -34.27 7.71
C LEU A 35 15.97 -35.14 6.49
N PRO A 36 15.84 -36.47 6.61
CA PRO A 36 15.57 -37.37 5.47
C PRO A 36 14.12 -37.15 4.99
N MET A 37 14.00 -36.75 3.74
CA MET A 37 12.78 -36.29 3.13
C MET A 37 12.03 -37.47 2.48
N GLY A 38 10.96 -37.90 3.10
CA GLY A 38 9.87 -38.62 2.45
C GLY A 38 9.00 -37.57 1.71
N GLY A 39 8.67 -37.83 0.47
CA GLY A 39 7.87 -37.06 -0.50
C GLY A 39 7.34 -35.68 -0.07
N HIS A 40 7.84 -34.65 -0.73
CA HIS A 40 7.60 -33.26 -0.33
C HIS A 40 6.43 -32.66 -1.10
N ALA A 41 5.46 -32.11 -0.34
CA ALA A 41 4.58 -31.06 -0.81
C ALA A 41 5.41 -29.87 -1.33
N MET A 42 4.83 -28.98 -2.18
CA MET A 42 5.54 -27.80 -2.68
C MET A 42 6.22 -27.07 -1.51
N GLU A 43 7.54 -26.98 -1.58
CA GLU A 43 8.34 -26.23 -0.63
C GLU A 43 8.49 -24.79 -1.14
N ARG A 44 7.92 -23.82 -0.41
CA ARG A 44 8.08 -22.39 -0.69
C ARG A 44 9.10 -21.81 0.27
N GLN A 45 10.29 -21.57 -0.22
CA GLN A 45 11.37 -20.97 0.55
C GLN A 45 11.44 -19.48 0.25
N LEU A 46 11.39 -18.62 1.29
CA LEU A 46 11.73 -17.20 1.16
C LEU A 46 13.21 -17.09 0.80
N TRP A 47 13.50 -16.41 -0.31
CA TRP A 47 14.83 -16.38 -0.90
C TRP A 47 15.47 -15.00 -0.90
N ASP A 48 15.07 -14.13 0.01
CA ASP A 48 15.43 -12.71 0.10
C ASP A 48 16.85 -12.45 0.59
N ALA A 49 17.43 -13.34 1.40
CA ALA A 49 18.70 -13.09 2.07
C ALA A 49 19.91 -13.18 1.13
N GLN A 50 20.96 -12.39 1.41
CA GLN A 50 22.30 -12.56 0.85
C GLN A 50 22.38 -12.46 -0.68
N TRP A 51 21.68 -11.50 -1.28
CA TRP A 51 21.87 -11.14 -2.68
C TRP A 51 23.07 -10.22 -2.85
N ARG A 52 23.83 -10.40 -3.91
CA ARG A 52 24.85 -9.47 -4.36
C ARG A 52 24.23 -8.48 -5.34
N PHE A 53 24.52 -7.20 -5.18
CA PHE A 53 23.94 -6.12 -5.98
C PHE A 53 25.00 -5.19 -6.52
N ALA A 54 24.84 -4.78 -7.79
CA ALA A 54 25.60 -3.71 -8.42
C ALA A 54 24.67 -2.82 -9.25
N LEU A 55 24.85 -1.50 -9.15
CA LEU A 55 24.21 -0.52 -10.02
C LEU A 55 25.15 -0.26 -11.22
N ALA A 56 25.03 -1.09 -12.23
CA ALA A 56 25.84 -1.11 -13.44
C ALA A 56 25.12 -1.92 -14.53
N ASP A 57 25.55 -1.85 -15.77
CA ASP A 57 24.99 -2.65 -16.85
C ASP A 57 26.10 -3.22 -17.75
N SER A 58 26.23 -4.53 -17.71
CA SER A 58 27.09 -5.30 -18.63
C SER A 58 26.52 -6.71 -18.81
N PRO A 59 26.43 -7.21 -20.06
CA PRO A 59 25.94 -8.56 -20.35
C PRO A 59 26.74 -9.68 -19.67
N GLU A 60 28.04 -9.45 -19.39
CA GLU A 60 28.91 -10.41 -18.73
C GLU A 60 28.46 -10.71 -17.29
N MET A 61 27.71 -9.80 -16.67
CA MET A 61 27.16 -9.98 -15.33
C MET A 61 26.15 -11.14 -15.24
N ALA A 62 25.63 -11.63 -16.36
CA ALA A 62 24.81 -12.84 -16.41
C ALA A 62 25.62 -14.13 -16.29
N GLN A 63 26.91 -14.10 -16.63
CA GLN A 63 27.73 -15.30 -16.79
C GLN A 63 28.08 -15.96 -15.46
N LEU A 64 28.16 -17.29 -15.45
CA LEU A 64 28.57 -18.08 -14.28
C LEU A 64 29.97 -17.69 -13.78
N SER A 65 30.89 -17.41 -14.70
CA SER A 65 32.29 -17.08 -14.40
C SER A 65 32.51 -15.64 -13.96
N TYR A 66 31.48 -14.78 -14.01
CA TYR A 66 31.62 -13.37 -13.62
C TYR A 66 31.96 -13.26 -12.11
N ASP A 67 33.02 -12.50 -11.80
CA ASP A 67 33.40 -12.23 -10.41
C ASP A 67 32.55 -11.11 -9.80
N ASP A 68 31.66 -11.50 -8.90
CA ASP A 68 30.78 -10.62 -8.15
C ASP A 68 31.26 -10.38 -6.69
N SER A 69 32.50 -10.72 -6.37
CA SER A 69 33.06 -10.66 -5.01
C SER A 69 33.03 -9.24 -4.42
N ALA A 70 33.23 -8.22 -5.26
CA ALA A 70 33.22 -6.80 -4.89
C ALA A 70 31.79 -6.20 -4.79
N TRP A 71 30.74 -6.94 -5.14
CA TRP A 71 29.39 -6.43 -5.09
C TRP A 71 28.86 -6.30 -3.67
N ARG A 72 28.02 -5.30 -3.44
CA ARG A 72 27.34 -5.12 -2.16
C ARG A 72 26.43 -6.31 -1.84
N VAL A 73 26.57 -6.87 -0.64
CA VAL A 73 25.66 -7.91 -0.15
C VAL A 73 24.48 -7.22 0.55
N LEU A 74 23.27 -7.61 0.20
CA LEU A 74 22.05 -7.07 0.77
C LEU A 74 20.94 -8.12 0.87
N ASN A 75 19.91 -7.80 1.60
CA ASN A 75 18.67 -8.56 1.65
C ASN A 75 17.58 -7.86 0.88
N LEU A 76 16.69 -8.64 0.25
CA LEU A 76 15.45 -8.14 -0.36
C LEU A 76 14.35 -7.99 0.71
N PRO A 77 13.35 -7.19 0.44
CA PRO A 77 13.13 -6.26 -0.68
C PRO A 77 14.12 -5.10 -0.71
N HIS A 78 14.45 -4.61 -1.90
CA HIS A 78 15.44 -3.55 -2.09
C HIS A 78 14.99 -2.58 -3.18
N ASP A 79 15.16 -1.29 -2.90
CA ASP A 79 14.88 -0.18 -3.79
C ASP A 79 16.10 0.75 -3.78
N TRP A 80 16.90 0.75 -4.87
CA TRP A 80 18.12 1.54 -4.90
C TRP A 80 17.86 3.03 -5.14
N ALA A 81 16.70 3.39 -5.73
CA ALA A 81 16.42 4.79 -6.04
C ALA A 81 16.26 5.64 -4.77
N ILE A 82 15.63 5.08 -3.71
CA ILE A 82 15.43 5.78 -2.43
C ILE A 82 16.74 6.05 -1.67
N GLU A 83 17.82 5.36 -2.03
CA GLU A 83 19.15 5.57 -1.48
C GLU A 83 19.85 6.78 -2.09
N GLY A 84 19.35 7.28 -3.23
CA GLY A 84 19.95 8.35 -4.01
C GLY A 84 19.65 9.75 -3.51
N ASN A 85 20.20 10.73 -4.23
CA ASN A 85 19.96 12.15 -3.98
C ASN A 85 18.82 12.65 -4.87
N PHE A 86 18.03 13.58 -4.36
CA PHE A 86 17.11 14.36 -5.16
C PHE A 86 17.86 15.31 -6.07
N TYR A 87 17.62 15.23 -7.35
CA TYR A 87 18.28 16.07 -8.32
C TYR A 87 17.38 16.38 -9.51
N VAL A 88 17.31 17.66 -9.89
CA VAL A 88 16.44 18.14 -10.98
C VAL A 88 16.67 17.45 -12.31
N LYS A 89 17.89 16.97 -12.58
CA LYS A 89 18.26 16.28 -13.83
C LYS A 89 18.08 14.76 -13.78
N ASN A 90 17.61 14.21 -12.66
CA ASN A 90 17.26 12.79 -12.64
C ASN A 90 16.13 12.55 -13.65
N PRO A 91 16.18 11.45 -14.42
CA PRO A 91 15.25 11.22 -15.52
C PRO A 91 13.80 11.04 -15.09
N SER A 92 13.56 10.74 -13.81
CA SER A 92 12.21 10.66 -13.22
C SER A 92 11.50 12.03 -13.17
N GLY A 93 12.24 13.15 -13.18
CA GLY A 93 11.70 14.48 -12.99
C GLY A 93 10.99 14.66 -11.63
N ALA A 94 10.45 15.83 -11.37
CA ALA A 94 9.69 16.09 -10.14
C ALA A 94 8.47 15.18 -10.02
N VAL A 95 7.83 14.88 -11.13
CA VAL A 95 6.66 13.98 -11.25
C VAL A 95 6.97 12.57 -10.73
N GLY A 96 8.14 12.02 -10.98
CA GLY A 96 8.60 10.73 -10.45
C GLY A 96 9.40 10.84 -9.15
N GLY A 97 9.42 12.02 -8.51
CA GLY A 97 10.08 12.26 -7.22
C GLY A 97 11.52 12.71 -7.32
N ALA A 98 12.05 13.04 -8.50
CA ALA A 98 13.40 13.52 -8.76
C ALA A 98 14.52 12.61 -8.18
N LEU A 99 14.27 11.31 -8.08
CA LEU A 99 15.19 10.27 -7.62
C LEU A 99 15.85 9.53 -8.81
N PRO A 100 17.03 8.91 -8.64
CA PRO A 100 17.74 8.27 -9.74
C PRO A 100 17.02 7.01 -10.25
N GLY A 101 17.20 6.73 -11.54
CA GLY A 101 16.88 5.47 -12.17
C GLY A 101 18.10 4.56 -12.34
N GLY A 102 18.20 3.93 -13.52
CA GLY A 102 19.37 3.15 -13.91
C GLY A 102 19.10 1.67 -14.10
N VAL A 103 20.19 0.90 -14.28
CA VAL A 103 20.14 -0.55 -14.41
C VAL A 103 20.84 -1.19 -13.22
N GLY A 104 20.13 -2.09 -12.55
CA GLY A 104 20.67 -2.84 -11.41
C GLY A 104 20.74 -4.33 -11.69
N TRP A 105 21.82 -4.96 -11.27
CA TRP A 105 22.00 -6.40 -11.31
C TRP A 105 22.02 -6.97 -9.92
N TYR A 106 21.31 -8.10 -9.77
CA TYR A 106 21.27 -8.92 -8.57
C TYR A 106 21.80 -10.31 -8.90
N ARG A 107 22.67 -10.86 -8.06
CA ARG A 107 23.20 -12.22 -8.24
C ARG A 107 23.10 -13.00 -6.95
N LYS A 108 22.80 -14.29 -7.09
CA LYS A 108 22.77 -15.21 -5.94
C LYS A 108 23.14 -16.61 -6.37
N ARG A 109 23.91 -17.28 -5.53
CA ARG A 109 24.33 -18.67 -5.73
C ARG A 109 23.29 -19.62 -5.16
N LEU A 110 23.00 -20.69 -5.90
CA LEU A 110 22.11 -21.77 -5.51
C LEU A 110 22.87 -23.10 -5.60
N MET A 111 23.15 -23.71 -4.44
CA MET A 111 23.75 -25.02 -4.39
C MET A 111 22.64 -26.07 -4.35
N LEU A 112 22.67 -27.02 -5.29
CA LEU A 112 21.71 -28.11 -5.34
C LEU A 112 22.43 -29.44 -5.17
N THR A 113 21.79 -30.36 -4.44
CA THR A 113 22.18 -31.75 -4.26
C THR A 113 21.01 -32.70 -4.56
N ASP A 114 20.16 -32.30 -5.51
CA ASP A 114 18.89 -32.98 -5.80
C ASP A 114 19.11 -34.21 -6.68
N ASN A 115 18.74 -35.36 -6.16
CA ASN A 115 18.79 -36.65 -6.88
C ASN A 115 17.42 -37.03 -7.48
N ASN A 116 16.37 -36.23 -7.25
CA ASN A 116 15.03 -36.52 -7.76
C ASN A 116 14.82 -35.91 -9.15
N GLU A 117 14.73 -36.76 -10.15
CA GLU A 117 14.51 -36.33 -11.55
C GLU A 117 13.16 -35.60 -11.74
N HIS A 118 12.18 -35.89 -10.88
CA HIS A 118 10.85 -35.28 -10.89
C HIS A 118 10.80 -33.91 -10.21
N SER A 119 11.89 -33.46 -9.57
CA SER A 119 11.91 -32.13 -8.92
C SER A 119 11.87 -30.99 -9.94
N ARG A 120 10.95 -30.06 -9.74
CA ARG A 120 10.82 -28.80 -10.49
C ARG A 120 11.14 -27.60 -9.59
N TYR A 121 11.76 -26.61 -10.15
CA TYR A 121 12.15 -25.39 -9.47
C TYR A 121 11.58 -24.16 -10.19
N VAL A 122 10.85 -23.34 -9.46
CA VAL A 122 10.36 -22.06 -9.95
C VAL A 122 10.93 -20.94 -9.11
N LEU A 123 11.48 -19.94 -9.78
CA LEU A 123 11.86 -18.69 -9.14
C LEU A 123 10.70 -17.71 -9.27
N HIS A 124 10.10 -17.34 -8.14
CA HIS A 124 8.94 -16.47 -8.08
C HIS A 124 9.29 -15.12 -7.46
N PHE A 125 8.87 -14.04 -8.11
CA PHE A 125 8.98 -12.65 -7.66
C PHE A 125 7.58 -12.12 -7.38
N ASP A 126 7.35 -11.52 -6.22
CA ASP A 126 6.10 -10.82 -5.96
C ASP A 126 6.02 -9.45 -6.67
N GLY A 127 7.15 -8.94 -7.14
CA GLY A 127 7.29 -7.77 -7.98
C GLY A 127 8.73 -7.28 -8.08
N ALA A 128 9.09 -6.76 -9.26
CA ALA A 128 10.40 -6.16 -9.52
C ALA A 128 10.27 -5.08 -10.59
N PHE A 129 10.67 -3.85 -10.29
CA PHE A 129 10.40 -2.70 -11.16
C PHE A 129 11.68 -2.18 -11.82
N MET A 130 11.77 -2.20 -13.15
CA MET A 130 10.91 -2.82 -14.17
C MET A 130 11.78 -3.52 -15.22
N ASN A 131 11.18 -4.03 -16.31
CA ASN A 131 11.91 -4.72 -17.41
C ASN A 131 12.85 -5.80 -16.88
N THR A 132 12.34 -6.63 -15.98
CA THR A 132 13.12 -7.67 -15.31
C THR A 132 13.50 -8.77 -16.28
N SER A 133 14.80 -9.08 -16.37
CA SER A 133 15.36 -10.22 -17.12
C SER A 133 16.01 -11.17 -16.14
N VAL A 134 15.66 -12.45 -16.17
CA VAL A 134 16.19 -13.48 -15.26
C VAL A 134 17.08 -14.45 -16.04
N TYR A 135 18.26 -14.69 -15.52
CA TYR A 135 19.24 -15.60 -16.07
C TYR A 135 19.60 -16.67 -15.05
N VAL A 136 19.85 -17.88 -15.54
CA VAL A 136 20.41 -18.99 -14.76
C VAL A 136 21.60 -19.56 -15.50
N ASN A 137 22.76 -19.60 -14.84
CA ASN A 137 24.01 -20.10 -15.42
C ASN A 137 24.36 -19.44 -16.76
N GLY A 138 24.11 -18.12 -16.88
CA GLY A 138 24.37 -17.33 -18.07
C GLY A 138 23.29 -17.40 -19.17
N LYS A 139 22.27 -18.24 -19.01
CA LYS A 139 21.19 -18.40 -20.00
C LYS A 139 19.98 -17.59 -19.59
N LEU A 140 19.40 -16.82 -20.51
CA LEU A 140 18.15 -16.09 -20.30
C LEU A 140 17.00 -17.08 -20.09
N VAL A 141 16.32 -16.98 -18.95
CA VAL A 141 15.15 -17.80 -18.61
C VAL A 141 13.85 -17.10 -19.08
N GLY A 142 13.76 -15.80 -18.84
CA GLY A 142 12.58 -15.04 -19.22
C GLY A 142 12.68 -13.55 -18.89
N ILE A 143 11.69 -12.82 -19.39
CA ILE A 143 11.56 -11.36 -19.21
C ILE A 143 10.17 -11.03 -18.69
N ARG A 144 10.06 -10.04 -17.80
CA ARG A 144 8.79 -9.44 -17.38
C ARG A 144 8.92 -7.92 -17.32
N PRO A 145 8.23 -7.18 -18.23
CA PRO A 145 8.28 -5.72 -18.23
C PRO A 145 7.48 -5.07 -17.10
N TYR A 146 6.26 -5.55 -16.82
CA TYR A 146 5.36 -4.96 -15.83
C TYR A 146 5.80 -5.31 -14.42
N GLY A 147 6.25 -4.30 -13.69
CA GLY A 147 6.90 -4.50 -12.39
C GLY A 147 5.96 -4.65 -11.20
N PHE A 148 4.66 -4.38 -11.36
CA PHE A 148 3.71 -4.34 -10.26
C PHE A 148 3.01 -5.66 -9.96
N ILE A 149 3.09 -6.65 -10.85
CA ILE A 149 2.48 -7.96 -10.65
C ILE A 149 3.52 -9.03 -10.36
N GLY A 150 3.17 -10.02 -9.54
CA GLY A 150 4.00 -11.19 -9.30
C GLY A 150 4.15 -12.06 -10.55
N PHE A 151 5.31 -12.67 -10.70
CA PHE A 151 5.61 -13.57 -11.82
C PHE A 151 6.57 -14.68 -11.38
N GLY A 152 6.53 -15.80 -12.07
CA GLY A 152 7.41 -16.93 -11.83
C GLY A 152 7.97 -17.50 -13.12
N PHE A 153 9.22 -17.99 -13.05
CA PHE A 153 9.88 -18.70 -14.13
C PHE A 153 10.29 -20.10 -13.68
N ASP A 154 9.95 -21.10 -14.47
CA ASP A 154 10.49 -22.45 -14.30
C ASP A 154 11.97 -22.43 -14.70
N ILE A 155 12.84 -22.55 -13.70
CA ILE A 155 14.28 -22.54 -13.88
C ILE A 155 14.86 -23.96 -14.02
N THR A 156 14.05 -25.00 -13.87
CA THR A 156 14.48 -26.42 -13.88
C THR A 156 15.36 -26.79 -15.09
N PRO A 157 15.03 -26.38 -16.35
CA PRO A 157 15.82 -26.75 -17.53
C PRO A 157 17.21 -26.12 -17.56
N PHE A 158 17.46 -25.10 -16.73
CA PHE A 158 18.69 -24.31 -16.70
C PHE A 158 19.62 -24.69 -15.55
N LEU A 159 19.15 -25.54 -14.62
CA LEU A 159 19.85 -25.89 -13.40
C LEU A 159 20.81 -27.09 -13.56
N ASN A 160 21.96 -26.99 -12.93
CA ASN A 160 22.79 -28.13 -12.55
C ASN A 160 22.19 -28.74 -11.27
N LYS A 161 21.51 -29.88 -11.37
CA LYS A 161 20.84 -30.48 -10.19
C LYS A 161 21.85 -30.98 -9.13
N LYS A 162 23.12 -31.14 -9.51
CA LYS A 162 24.23 -31.50 -8.59
C LYS A 162 25.33 -30.47 -8.76
N GLY A 163 25.39 -29.49 -7.87
CA GLY A 163 26.42 -28.47 -7.89
C GLY A 163 25.91 -27.04 -7.78
N GLU A 164 26.80 -26.13 -8.05
CA GLU A 164 26.53 -24.69 -7.98
C GLU A 164 25.80 -24.22 -9.22
N ASN A 165 24.85 -23.32 -8.97
CA ASN A 165 24.14 -22.54 -9.96
C ASN A 165 24.23 -21.06 -9.60
N VAL A 166 24.19 -20.19 -10.60
CA VAL A 166 24.10 -18.75 -10.40
C VAL A 166 22.78 -18.24 -11.02
N VAL A 167 21.97 -17.61 -10.20
CA VAL A 167 20.83 -16.82 -10.64
C VAL A 167 21.28 -15.38 -10.73
N ALA A 168 21.08 -14.75 -11.91
CA ALA A 168 21.33 -13.34 -12.12
C ALA A 168 20.04 -12.66 -12.61
N VAL A 169 19.74 -11.50 -12.05
CA VAL A 169 18.54 -10.74 -12.37
C VAL A 169 18.94 -9.32 -12.76
N ARG A 170 18.63 -8.93 -13.99
CA ARG A 170 18.80 -7.57 -14.48
C ARG A 170 17.49 -6.84 -14.42
N ILE A 171 17.50 -5.66 -13.83
CA ILE A 171 16.34 -4.76 -13.75
C ILE A 171 16.71 -3.45 -14.39
N ASP A 172 15.93 -3.04 -15.39
CA ASP A 172 16.18 -1.85 -16.17
C ASP A 172 15.08 -0.81 -15.96
N ASN A 173 15.37 0.20 -15.15
CA ASN A 173 14.57 1.38 -14.94
C ASN A 173 15.33 2.66 -15.33
N ALA A 174 16.13 2.59 -16.39
CA ALA A 174 16.90 3.72 -16.90
C ALA A 174 16.03 4.71 -17.69
N GLN A 175 15.06 4.21 -18.45
CA GLN A 175 14.16 5.04 -19.25
C GLN A 175 13.02 5.56 -18.38
N GLN A 176 13.01 6.86 -18.14
CA GLN A 176 12.00 7.56 -17.36
C GLN A 176 11.68 8.93 -18.02
N PRO A 177 10.54 9.54 -17.74
CA PRO A 177 9.50 9.10 -16.81
C PRO A 177 8.66 7.95 -17.39
N ASN A 178 8.37 6.97 -16.55
CA ASN A 178 7.54 5.81 -16.90
C ASN A 178 6.31 5.63 -16.03
N CYS A 179 6.11 6.53 -15.08
CA CYS A 179 4.91 6.72 -14.28
C CYS A 179 4.80 8.19 -13.87
N ARG A 180 3.62 8.57 -13.37
CA ARG A 180 3.35 9.92 -12.85
C ARG A 180 3.64 10.05 -11.35
N TRP A 181 4.18 9.01 -10.72
CA TRP A 181 4.58 8.95 -9.32
C TRP A 181 5.83 8.09 -9.17
N TYR A 182 6.39 8.04 -7.97
CA TYR A 182 7.55 7.23 -7.65
C TYR A 182 7.21 5.74 -7.63
N THR A 183 7.92 4.95 -8.40
CA THR A 183 7.72 3.51 -8.53
C THR A 183 8.75 2.67 -7.78
N GLY A 184 9.86 3.31 -7.37
CA GLY A 184 11.05 2.60 -6.91
C GLY A 184 11.82 1.94 -8.05
N CYS A 185 12.94 1.31 -7.68
CA CYS A 185 13.83 0.61 -8.60
C CYS A 185 14.40 -0.64 -7.93
N GLY A 186 14.21 -1.82 -8.55
CA GLY A 186 14.82 -3.03 -8.04
C GLY A 186 13.86 -4.17 -7.74
N ILE A 187 14.36 -5.18 -7.03
CA ILE A 187 13.52 -6.27 -6.48
C ILE A 187 12.89 -5.75 -5.20
N TYR A 188 11.82 -4.99 -5.35
CA TYR A 188 11.20 -4.23 -4.26
C TYR A 188 10.11 -5.00 -3.49
N ARG A 189 9.82 -6.25 -3.90
CA ARG A 189 8.95 -7.22 -3.21
C ARG A 189 9.72 -8.53 -3.00
N HIS A 190 9.09 -9.50 -2.34
CA HIS A 190 9.72 -10.77 -1.98
C HIS A 190 10.06 -11.65 -3.17
N VAL A 191 11.09 -12.48 -2.98
CA VAL A 191 11.48 -13.56 -3.90
C VAL A 191 11.37 -14.91 -3.20
N TYR A 192 10.83 -15.90 -3.91
CA TYR A 192 10.71 -17.27 -3.40
C TYR A 192 11.32 -18.26 -4.37
N LEU A 193 12.00 -19.24 -3.82
CA LEU A 193 12.36 -20.44 -4.53
C LEU A 193 11.31 -21.52 -4.20
N LEU A 194 10.59 -21.96 -5.23
CA LEU A 194 9.55 -23.00 -5.11
C LEU A 194 10.15 -24.30 -5.62
N ARG A 195 10.06 -25.35 -4.83
CA ARG A 195 10.38 -26.72 -5.23
C ARG A 195 9.12 -27.56 -5.21
N SER A 196 8.84 -28.30 -6.27
CA SER A 196 7.67 -29.19 -6.38
C SER A 196 8.01 -30.49 -7.10
N ASP A 197 7.05 -31.41 -7.12
CA ASP A 197 7.05 -32.58 -8.00
C ASP A 197 6.73 -32.14 -9.46
N ASP A 198 6.91 -32.99 -10.44
CA ASP A 198 6.54 -32.77 -11.84
C ASP A 198 5.00 -32.72 -12.04
N VAL A 199 4.22 -33.10 -11.03
CA VAL A 199 2.77 -32.90 -10.98
C VAL A 199 2.45 -32.13 -9.70
N ARG A 200 1.86 -30.94 -9.88
CA ARG A 200 1.61 -30.02 -8.80
C ARG A 200 0.29 -29.26 -8.95
N LEU A 201 -0.15 -28.58 -7.93
CA LEU A 201 -1.15 -27.52 -8.06
C LEU A 201 -0.52 -26.33 -8.79
N ALA A 202 -1.20 -25.81 -9.80
CA ALA A 202 -0.70 -24.63 -10.52
C ALA A 202 -0.61 -23.44 -9.57
N GLN A 203 0.34 -22.55 -9.83
CA GLN A 203 0.43 -21.30 -9.08
C GLN A 203 -0.87 -20.51 -9.22
N TRP A 204 -1.46 -20.07 -8.10
CA TRP A 204 -2.79 -19.43 -8.00
C TRP A 204 -3.90 -20.27 -8.62
N GLY A 205 -3.70 -21.58 -8.72
CA GLY A 205 -4.60 -22.51 -9.40
C GLY A 205 -5.86 -22.84 -8.62
N VAL A 206 -5.93 -22.56 -7.33
CA VAL A 206 -7.12 -22.82 -6.51
C VAL A 206 -8.04 -21.60 -6.53
N GLN A 207 -9.24 -21.77 -7.04
CA GLN A 207 -10.30 -20.75 -7.00
C GLN A 207 -11.38 -21.17 -6.03
N VAL A 208 -11.78 -20.25 -5.13
CA VAL A 208 -12.81 -20.47 -4.12
C VAL A 208 -14.02 -19.60 -4.45
N LEU A 209 -15.16 -20.23 -4.73
CA LEU A 209 -16.42 -19.57 -5.08
C LEU A 209 -17.50 -19.92 -4.05
N PRO A 210 -17.62 -19.14 -2.96
CA PRO A 210 -18.63 -19.35 -1.94
C PRO A 210 -19.97 -18.74 -2.36
N VAL A 211 -21.06 -19.48 -2.12
CA VAL A 211 -22.43 -18.97 -2.24
C VAL A 211 -23.13 -19.19 -0.90
N LEU A 212 -23.54 -18.11 -0.25
CA LEU A 212 -24.25 -18.16 1.03
C LEU A 212 -25.65 -18.70 0.83
N LYS A 213 -26.08 -19.59 1.73
CA LYS A 213 -27.44 -20.17 1.76
C LYS A 213 -27.96 -20.30 3.20
N GLY A 214 -28.82 -19.39 3.61
CA GLY A 214 -29.28 -19.30 4.99
C GLY A 214 -28.12 -19.11 5.96
N ARG A 215 -27.98 -20.01 6.94
CA ARG A 215 -26.86 -20.03 7.90
C ARG A 215 -25.61 -20.79 7.41
N GLY A 216 -25.64 -21.29 6.18
CA GLY A 216 -24.54 -22.07 5.61
C GLY A 216 -23.98 -21.45 4.34
N ALA A 217 -23.06 -22.17 3.70
CA ALA A 217 -22.49 -21.84 2.42
C ALA A 217 -22.28 -23.10 1.56
N ASN A 218 -22.51 -22.98 0.26
CA ASN A 218 -22.05 -23.92 -0.74
C ASN A 218 -20.80 -23.35 -1.37
N ILE A 219 -19.70 -24.09 -1.34
CA ILE A 219 -18.40 -23.63 -1.84
C ILE A 219 -18.05 -24.48 -3.04
N THR A 220 -17.85 -23.86 -4.19
CA THR A 220 -17.24 -24.49 -5.35
C THR A 220 -15.75 -24.21 -5.33
N LEU A 221 -14.94 -25.25 -5.41
CA LEU A 221 -13.49 -25.19 -5.45
C LEU A 221 -13.03 -25.68 -6.82
N ASN A 222 -12.51 -24.80 -7.66
CA ASN A 222 -11.89 -25.15 -8.93
C ASN A 222 -10.38 -25.16 -8.75
N SER A 223 -9.73 -26.30 -9.00
CA SER A 223 -8.29 -26.45 -8.83
C SER A 223 -7.65 -26.83 -10.14
N THR A 224 -6.63 -26.09 -10.54
CA THR A 224 -5.80 -26.40 -11.71
C THR A 224 -4.59 -27.19 -11.25
N ILE A 225 -4.43 -28.39 -11.81
CA ILE A 225 -3.26 -29.25 -11.66
C ILE A 225 -2.39 -29.08 -12.91
N GLU A 226 -1.11 -28.82 -12.73
CA GLU A 226 -0.13 -28.71 -13.79
C GLU A 226 0.77 -29.95 -13.76
N SER A 227 0.88 -30.66 -14.89
CA SER A 227 1.68 -31.86 -15.03
C SER A 227 2.70 -31.69 -16.15
N PHE A 228 3.94 -31.97 -15.83
CA PHE A 228 5.08 -32.05 -16.76
C PHE A 228 5.42 -33.52 -17.05
N ALA A 229 4.70 -34.48 -16.46
CA ALA A 229 4.88 -35.89 -16.71
C ALA A 229 4.27 -36.27 -18.07
N THR A 230 5.01 -37.00 -18.87
CA THR A 230 4.55 -37.50 -20.18
C THR A 230 3.47 -38.61 -20.07
N GLN A 231 3.45 -39.31 -18.94
CA GLN A 231 2.44 -40.33 -18.66
C GLN A 231 1.37 -39.78 -17.71
N ALA A 232 0.12 -40.09 -18.00
CA ALA A 232 -1.00 -39.72 -17.16
C ALA A 232 -0.89 -40.37 -15.77
N ARG A 233 -1.08 -39.58 -14.71
CA ARG A 233 -1.02 -40.05 -13.31
C ARG A 233 -2.40 -40.05 -12.68
N LYS A 234 -2.78 -41.16 -12.04
CA LYS A 234 -4.01 -41.29 -11.25
C LYS A 234 -3.75 -40.75 -9.85
N LEU A 235 -4.46 -39.73 -9.44
CA LEU A 235 -4.25 -38.97 -8.21
C LEU A 235 -5.58 -38.78 -7.48
N SER A 236 -5.52 -38.22 -6.30
CA SER A 236 -6.68 -37.72 -5.57
C SER A 236 -6.41 -36.28 -5.11
N LEU A 237 -7.40 -35.41 -5.29
CA LEU A 237 -7.39 -34.07 -4.75
C LEU A 237 -8.24 -34.05 -3.48
N LYS A 238 -7.59 -33.81 -2.32
CA LYS A 238 -8.24 -33.63 -1.03
C LYS A 238 -8.25 -32.16 -0.66
N GLN A 239 -9.43 -31.60 -0.36
CA GLN A 239 -9.59 -30.23 0.07
C GLN A 239 -10.27 -30.17 1.42
N MET A 240 -9.70 -29.43 2.35
CA MET A 240 -10.13 -29.30 3.74
C MET A 240 -10.33 -27.82 4.05
N VAL A 241 -11.43 -27.47 4.69
CA VAL A 241 -11.71 -26.12 5.14
C VAL A 241 -11.49 -26.06 6.65
N TYR A 242 -10.61 -25.15 7.07
CA TYR A 242 -10.31 -24.88 8.47
C TYR A 242 -10.90 -23.54 8.90
N ASP A 243 -11.45 -23.51 10.11
CA ASP A 243 -11.87 -22.26 10.75
C ASP A 243 -10.67 -21.50 11.34
N ALA A 244 -10.93 -20.32 11.91
CA ALA A 244 -9.89 -19.49 12.52
C ALA A 244 -9.24 -20.14 13.75
N GLU A 245 -9.95 -21.08 14.38
CA GLU A 245 -9.47 -21.86 15.52
C GLU A 245 -8.66 -23.10 15.10
N GLY A 246 -8.46 -23.31 13.78
CA GLY A 246 -7.68 -24.43 13.22
C GLY A 246 -8.44 -25.77 13.17
N ARG A 247 -9.76 -25.78 13.34
CA ARG A 247 -10.59 -27.00 13.25
C ARG A 247 -11.02 -27.24 11.82
N CYS A 248 -10.89 -28.48 11.34
CA CYS A 248 -11.44 -28.85 10.04
C CYS A 248 -12.97 -28.92 10.12
N VAL A 249 -13.65 -27.98 9.45
CA VAL A 249 -15.11 -27.81 9.49
C VAL A 249 -15.81 -28.41 8.28
N ALA A 250 -15.08 -28.72 7.21
CA ALA A 250 -15.60 -29.37 6.03
C ALA A 250 -14.46 -29.95 5.18
N GLN A 251 -14.71 -31.02 4.44
CA GLN A 251 -13.70 -31.58 3.53
C GLN A 251 -14.35 -32.34 2.36
N SER A 252 -13.59 -32.49 1.28
CA SER A 252 -13.95 -33.33 0.13
C SER A 252 -12.70 -33.98 -0.44
N THR A 253 -12.84 -35.14 -1.04
CA THR A 253 -11.78 -35.82 -1.77
C THR A 253 -12.35 -36.34 -3.11
N THR A 254 -11.67 -36.04 -4.20
CA THR A 254 -12.09 -36.40 -5.56
C THR A 254 -10.92 -37.09 -6.27
N PRO A 255 -11.11 -38.29 -6.81
CA PRO A 255 -10.14 -38.89 -7.73
C PRO A 255 -10.00 -38.04 -8.99
N CYS A 256 -8.78 -37.95 -9.51
CA CYS A 256 -8.49 -37.20 -10.72
C CYS A 256 -7.34 -37.87 -11.51
N VAL A 257 -7.26 -37.53 -12.78
CA VAL A 257 -6.16 -37.97 -13.66
C VAL A 257 -5.47 -36.72 -14.17
N ALA A 258 -4.16 -36.62 -13.92
CA ALA A 258 -3.33 -35.55 -14.44
C ALA A 258 -2.66 -36.00 -15.75
N HIS A 259 -3.10 -35.42 -16.86
CA HIS A 259 -2.45 -35.52 -18.17
C HIS A 259 -1.41 -34.42 -18.30
N GLU A 260 -0.46 -34.58 -19.21
CA GLU A 260 0.51 -33.51 -19.52
C GLU A 260 -0.19 -32.17 -19.78
N GLY A 261 0.35 -31.09 -19.23
CA GLY A 261 -0.22 -29.74 -19.27
C GLY A 261 -1.18 -29.44 -18.11
N LYS A 262 -2.18 -28.59 -18.34
CA LYS A 262 -3.12 -28.11 -17.32
C LYS A 262 -4.39 -28.94 -17.28
N ASN A 263 -4.77 -29.37 -16.08
CA ASN A 263 -5.96 -30.17 -15.78
C ASN A 263 -6.79 -29.46 -14.72
N THR A 264 -8.11 -29.39 -14.88
CA THR A 264 -8.98 -28.74 -13.92
C THR A 264 -9.85 -29.76 -13.19
N VAL A 265 -9.91 -29.66 -11.87
CA VAL A 265 -10.75 -30.48 -10.98
C VAL A 265 -11.68 -29.57 -10.21
N SER A 266 -12.99 -29.82 -10.27
CA SER A 266 -14.00 -29.06 -9.54
C SER A 266 -14.58 -29.90 -8.41
N GLN A 267 -14.66 -29.30 -7.22
CA GLN A 267 -15.29 -29.92 -6.04
C GLN A 267 -16.36 -28.99 -5.45
N LYS A 268 -17.34 -29.58 -4.78
CA LYS A 268 -18.37 -28.84 -4.04
C LYS A 268 -18.33 -29.28 -2.58
N ILE A 269 -18.23 -28.29 -1.69
CA ILE A 269 -18.23 -28.46 -0.24
C ILE A 269 -19.41 -27.69 0.34
N LYS A 270 -20.14 -28.32 1.25
CA LYS A 270 -21.22 -27.67 1.99
C LYS A 270 -20.78 -27.39 3.40
N MET A 271 -20.98 -26.15 3.86
CA MET A 271 -20.74 -25.74 5.23
C MET A 271 -22.04 -25.31 5.91
N THR A 272 -22.13 -25.55 7.22
CA THR A 272 -23.27 -25.16 8.06
C THR A 272 -22.79 -24.23 9.17
N ASN A 273 -23.68 -23.35 9.64
CA ASN A 273 -23.37 -22.40 10.75
C ASN A 273 -22.08 -21.60 10.53
N VAL A 274 -21.96 -20.98 9.34
CA VAL A 274 -20.78 -20.23 8.95
C VAL A 274 -20.72 -18.87 9.63
N LYS A 275 -19.50 -18.40 9.92
CA LYS A 275 -19.23 -17.02 10.32
C LYS A 275 -18.89 -16.18 9.09
N LEU A 276 -19.49 -15.00 8.99
CA LEU A 276 -19.28 -14.09 7.87
C LEU A 276 -18.06 -13.19 8.09
N TRP A 277 -17.43 -12.83 6.98
CA TRP A 277 -16.44 -11.75 6.96
C TRP A 277 -17.16 -10.38 6.96
N TRP A 278 -16.77 -9.51 7.90
CA TRP A 278 -17.25 -8.16 8.03
C TRP A 278 -16.08 -7.17 8.21
N PRO A 279 -16.17 -5.92 7.74
CA PRO A 279 -15.14 -4.91 7.99
C PRO A 279 -14.83 -4.65 9.48
N HIS A 280 -15.83 -4.77 10.35
CA HIS A 280 -15.69 -4.61 11.80
C HIS A 280 -15.38 -5.92 12.55
N ALA A 281 -15.58 -7.07 11.91
CA ALA A 281 -15.34 -8.41 12.47
C ALA A 281 -14.90 -9.38 11.36
N PRO A 282 -13.67 -9.22 10.83
CA PRO A 282 -13.19 -10.05 9.73
C PRO A 282 -12.94 -11.48 10.22
N TYR A 283 -13.65 -12.44 9.61
CA TYR A 283 -13.48 -13.86 9.91
C TYR A 283 -12.95 -14.62 8.70
N ILE A 284 -11.81 -15.27 8.88
CA ILE A 284 -11.05 -15.92 7.80
C ILE A 284 -11.04 -17.43 8.00
N TYR A 285 -11.43 -18.16 6.95
CA TYR A 285 -11.21 -19.59 6.80
C TYR A 285 -9.97 -19.85 5.94
N LYS A 286 -9.42 -21.05 6.05
CA LYS A 286 -8.33 -21.54 5.20
C LYS A 286 -8.78 -22.78 4.47
N VAL A 287 -8.62 -22.82 3.15
CA VAL A 287 -8.79 -24.00 2.31
C VAL A 287 -7.43 -24.61 2.07
N VAL A 288 -7.20 -25.79 2.60
CA VAL A 288 -5.97 -26.57 2.36
C VAL A 288 -6.26 -27.61 1.29
N SER A 289 -5.59 -27.49 0.15
CA SER A 289 -5.67 -28.40 -0.99
C SER A 289 -4.45 -29.30 -0.99
N GLN A 290 -4.65 -30.60 -1.08
CA GLN A 290 -3.58 -31.62 -1.15
C GLN A 290 -3.76 -32.47 -2.39
N LEU A 291 -2.71 -32.55 -3.21
CA LEU A 291 -2.63 -33.48 -4.33
C LEU A 291 -1.93 -34.76 -3.86
N ILE A 292 -2.59 -35.92 -3.98
CA ILE A 292 -2.19 -37.16 -3.34
C ILE A 292 -2.02 -38.25 -4.38
N ASP A 293 -0.87 -38.96 -4.34
CA ASP A 293 -0.57 -40.17 -5.10
C ASP A 293 -0.48 -41.35 -4.12
N GLY A 294 -1.49 -42.22 -4.16
CA GLY A 294 -1.63 -43.29 -3.18
C GLY A 294 -1.68 -42.78 -1.74
N LYS A 295 -0.59 -42.91 -1.01
CA LYS A 295 -0.44 -42.39 0.37
C LYS A 295 0.46 -41.15 0.46
N LYS A 296 1.12 -40.79 -0.64
CA LYS A 296 2.08 -39.68 -0.68
C LYS A 296 1.38 -38.39 -1.05
N VAL A 297 1.58 -37.34 -0.26
CA VAL A 297 1.19 -35.97 -0.63
C VAL A 297 2.27 -35.43 -1.56
N LEU A 298 1.90 -35.19 -2.83
CA LEU A 298 2.80 -34.63 -3.84
C LEU A 298 2.92 -33.14 -3.68
N ASP A 299 1.77 -32.49 -3.41
CA ASP A 299 1.72 -31.03 -3.33
C ASP A 299 0.64 -30.56 -2.36
N ARG A 300 0.82 -29.36 -1.82
CA ARG A 300 -0.09 -28.72 -0.88
C ARG A 300 -0.13 -27.22 -1.09
N ASP A 301 -1.36 -26.70 -1.24
CA ASP A 301 -1.62 -25.26 -1.25
C ASP A 301 -2.55 -24.85 -0.11
N THR A 302 -2.40 -23.61 0.37
CA THR A 302 -3.29 -23.04 1.40
C THR A 302 -3.85 -21.71 0.90
N THR A 303 -5.14 -21.68 0.64
CA THR A 303 -5.87 -20.54 0.12
C THR A 303 -6.74 -19.90 1.20
N THR A 304 -6.69 -18.58 1.33
CA THR A 304 -7.55 -17.81 2.23
C THR A 304 -8.97 -17.75 1.70
N MET A 305 -9.96 -17.79 2.59
CA MET A 305 -11.37 -17.63 2.26
C MET A 305 -12.11 -16.83 3.31
N GLY A 306 -12.87 -15.82 2.89
CA GLY A 306 -13.86 -15.14 3.74
C GLY A 306 -15.25 -15.25 3.11
N LEU A 307 -16.24 -15.51 3.95
CA LEU A 307 -17.62 -15.71 3.52
C LEU A 307 -18.41 -14.41 3.65
N ARG A 308 -18.83 -13.84 2.55
CA ARG A 308 -19.57 -12.59 2.50
C ARG A 308 -20.45 -12.51 1.26
N ASN A 309 -21.46 -11.66 1.31
CA ASN A 309 -22.20 -11.20 0.16
C ASN A 309 -21.99 -9.71 -0.05
N ILE A 310 -21.71 -9.28 -1.27
CA ILE A 310 -21.55 -7.87 -1.66
C ILE A 310 -22.57 -7.54 -2.75
N ALA A 311 -23.12 -6.34 -2.68
CA ALA A 311 -24.05 -5.83 -3.69
C ALA A 311 -23.78 -4.35 -3.96
N PHE A 312 -23.88 -3.98 -5.23
CA PHE A 312 -23.92 -2.59 -5.67
C PHE A 312 -25.28 -2.36 -6.34
N ASP A 313 -26.00 -1.37 -5.87
CA ASP A 313 -27.36 -1.07 -6.33
C ASP A 313 -27.46 0.38 -6.78
N ALA A 314 -28.15 0.60 -7.89
CA ALA A 314 -28.27 1.94 -8.50
C ALA A 314 -29.13 2.93 -7.69
N LYS A 315 -29.86 2.50 -6.67
CA LYS A 315 -30.74 3.35 -5.84
C LYS A 315 -30.21 3.48 -4.41
N THR A 316 -29.62 2.42 -3.87
CA THR A 316 -29.25 2.31 -2.45
C THR A 316 -27.74 2.24 -2.22
N GLY A 317 -26.94 2.24 -3.30
CA GLY A 317 -25.48 2.21 -3.23
C GLY A 317 -24.92 0.83 -2.88
N PHE A 318 -23.91 0.79 -2.01
CA PHE A 318 -23.19 -0.44 -1.65
C PHE A 318 -23.79 -1.11 -0.41
N ALA A 319 -23.84 -2.43 -0.45
CA ALA A 319 -24.23 -3.25 0.71
C ALA A 319 -23.28 -4.45 0.88
N ILE A 320 -22.98 -4.78 2.14
CA ILE A 320 -22.27 -5.99 2.53
C ILE A 320 -23.12 -6.83 3.47
N ASN A 321 -23.26 -8.11 3.17
CA ASN A 321 -24.09 -9.07 3.93
C ASN A 321 -25.52 -8.54 4.19
N GLY A 322 -26.09 -7.86 3.20
CA GLY A 322 -27.43 -7.28 3.27
C GLY A 322 -27.54 -5.96 4.04
N ARG A 323 -26.45 -5.39 4.54
CA ARG A 323 -26.42 -4.09 5.24
C ARG A 323 -25.85 -3.01 4.34
N ASN A 324 -26.65 -1.99 4.06
CA ASN A 324 -26.18 -0.81 3.33
C ASN A 324 -25.06 -0.12 4.12
N THR A 325 -24.01 0.26 3.42
CA THR A 325 -22.79 0.83 3.99
C THR A 325 -22.15 1.74 2.96
N LYS A 326 -21.70 2.93 3.37
CA LYS A 326 -20.86 3.76 2.51
C LYS A 326 -19.43 3.21 2.46
N LEU A 327 -18.83 3.23 1.28
CA LEU A 327 -17.39 3.04 1.12
C LEU A 327 -16.67 4.32 1.52
N ASN A 328 -16.13 4.33 2.72
CA ASN A 328 -15.27 5.38 3.26
C ASN A 328 -13.84 5.03 2.88
N GLY A 329 -13.50 5.24 1.62
CA GLY A 329 -12.25 4.78 1.04
C GLY A 329 -11.20 5.87 0.91
N VAL A 330 -9.95 5.41 0.78
CA VAL A 330 -8.79 6.23 0.40
C VAL A 330 -8.01 5.53 -0.70
N CYS A 331 -7.41 6.31 -1.60
CA CYS A 331 -6.42 5.84 -2.55
C CYS A 331 -5.05 5.74 -1.86
N LEU A 332 -4.26 4.71 -2.17
CA LEU A 332 -2.89 4.56 -1.70
C LEU A 332 -1.97 4.19 -2.85
N HIS A 333 -0.83 4.88 -2.95
CA HIS A 333 0.31 4.45 -3.74
C HIS A 333 1.15 3.41 -2.99
N GLY A 334 2.08 2.77 -3.69
CA GLY A 334 2.87 1.65 -3.16
C GLY A 334 4.11 2.06 -2.37
N ASP A 335 4.44 3.35 -2.28
CA ASP A 335 5.61 3.77 -1.50
C ASP A 335 5.32 3.85 0.00
N LEU A 336 6.37 3.70 0.78
CA LEU A 336 6.37 3.71 2.24
C LEU A 336 7.15 4.92 2.79
N GLY A 337 7.05 6.08 2.10
CA GLY A 337 7.76 7.31 2.45
C GLY A 337 9.28 7.14 2.36
N CYS A 338 10.01 7.47 3.41
CA CYS A 338 11.48 7.38 3.46
C CYS A 338 12.06 5.96 3.28
N LEU A 339 11.21 4.94 3.27
CA LEU A 339 11.60 3.56 2.98
C LEU A 339 11.56 3.25 1.48
N GLY A 340 10.96 4.11 0.66
CA GLY A 340 10.77 3.89 -0.77
C GLY A 340 9.68 2.86 -1.05
N SER A 341 9.80 2.14 -2.16
CA SER A 341 8.85 1.10 -2.56
C SER A 341 9.19 -0.29 -2.03
N ALA A 342 10.36 -0.47 -1.38
CA ALA A 342 10.76 -1.74 -0.78
C ALA A 342 9.76 -2.15 0.30
N ILE A 343 8.99 -3.22 0.04
CA ILE A 343 7.89 -3.62 0.93
C ILE A 343 8.42 -3.99 2.33
N ASN A 344 7.74 -3.48 3.34
CA ASN A 344 7.95 -3.84 4.73
C ASN A 344 6.60 -3.90 5.44
N GLU A 345 6.33 -5.02 6.12
CA GLU A 345 5.03 -5.31 6.72
C GLU A 345 4.71 -4.37 7.87
N ASP A 346 5.69 -3.95 8.68
CA ASP A 346 5.45 -3.01 9.78
C ASP A 346 5.09 -1.61 9.28
N ALA A 347 5.72 -1.17 8.18
CA ALA A 347 5.42 0.11 7.55
C ALA A 347 4.04 0.10 6.89
N LEU A 348 3.72 -0.95 6.15
CA LEU A 348 2.43 -1.11 5.49
C LEU A 348 1.30 -1.23 6.53
N TYR A 349 1.52 -2.02 7.60
CA TYR A 349 0.57 -2.12 8.71
C TYR A 349 0.32 -0.75 9.36
N ARG A 350 1.37 0.07 9.56
CA ARG A 350 1.24 1.44 10.08
C ARG A 350 0.34 2.29 9.20
N GLN A 351 0.55 2.28 7.87
CA GLN A 351 -0.29 3.04 6.95
C GLN A 351 -1.75 2.59 7.02
N LEU A 352 -2.01 1.28 6.87
CA LEU A 352 -3.38 0.73 6.90
C LEU A 352 -4.06 0.96 8.25
N ARG A 353 -3.31 0.84 9.35
CA ARG A 353 -3.82 1.09 10.71
C ARG A 353 -4.23 2.55 10.89
N MET A 354 -3.45 3.50 10.42
CA MET A 354 -3.79 4.92 10.49
C MET A 354 -5.06 5.23 9.70
N MET A 355 -5.23 4.66 8.51
CA MET A 355 -6.45 4.83 7.72
C MET A 355 -7.66 4.23 8.43
N LYS A 356 -7.52 3.03 8.99
CA LYS A 356 -8.59 2.40 9.76
C LYS A 356 -8.93 3.19 11.04
N ASP A 357 -7.96 3.74 11.73
CA ASP A 357 -8.17 4.56 12.93
C ASP A 357 -8.85 5.90 12.64
N MET A 358 -8.66 6.44 11.43
CA MET A 358 -9.41 7.58 10.91
C MET A 358 -10.86 7.22 10.59
N GLY A 359 -11.17 5.95 10.38
CA GLY A 359 -12.51 5.45 10.03
C GLY A 359 -12.68 4.99 8.60
N ALA A 360 -11.58 4.93 7.82
CA ALA A 360 -11.63 4.31 6.50
C ALA A 360 -11.98 2.82 6.62
N ASN A 361 -12.84 2.37 5.71
CA ASN A 361 -13.24 0.96 5.60
C ASN A 361 -12.87 0.34 4.25
N ALA A 362 -12.29 1.13 3.35
CA ALA A 362 -11.90 0.69 2.00
C ALA A 362 -10.59 1.35 1.54
N ILE A 363 -9.85 0.62 0.69
CA ILE A 363 -8.61 1.06 0.04
C ILE A 363 -8.76 0.87 -1.47
N ARG A 364 -8.35 1.86 -2.26
CA ARG A 364 -8.11 1.70 -3.70
C ARG A 364 -6.61 1.62 -3.95
N CYS A 365 -6.20 0.58 -4.66
CA CYS A 365 -4.79 0.36 -5.02
C CYS A 365 -4.43 1.20 -6.25
N SER A 366 -3.90 2.39 -6.03
CA SER A 366 -3.65 3.36 -7.11
C SER A 366 -2.23 3.21 -7.67
N HIS A 367 -2.03 3.05 -8.96
CA HIS A 367 -2.98 2.64 -10.01
C HIS A 367 -2.41 1.37 -10.63
N ASN A 368 -2.22 0.35 -9.81
CA ASN A 368 -1.53 -0.90 -10.17
C ASN A 368 -1.82 -2.00 -9.16
N PRO A 369 -1.55 -3.26 -9.50
CA PRO A 369 -1.71 -4.38 -8.56
C PRO A 369 -0.87 -4.20 -7.29
N PRO A 370 -1.47 -4.33 -6.10
CA PRO A 370 -0.78 -4.11 -4.82
C PRO A 370 0.21 -5.23 -4.49
N ALA A 371 1.01 -5.01 -3.45
CA ALA A 371 1.77 -6.08 -2.83
C ALA A 371 0.81 -7.11 -2.19
N PRO A 372 1.11 -8.43 -2.24
CA PRO A 372 0.28 -9.46 -1.61
C PRO A 372 0.02 -9.21 -0.12
N GLU A 373 0.99 -8.63 0.59
CA GLU A 373 0.91 -8.29 2.01
C GLU A 373 -0.22 -7.29 2.29
N LEU A 374 -0.47 -6.32 1.38
CA LEU A 374 -1.57 -5.37 1.52
C LEU A 374 -2.91 -6.10 1.56
N LEU A 375 -3.14 -7.02 0.64
CA LEU A 375 -4.39 -7.77 0.57
C LEU A 375 -4.60 -8.67 1.78
N HIS A 376 -3.55 -9.36 2.23
CA HIS A 376 -3.59 -10.18 3.46
C HIS A 376 -3.90 -9.34 4.70
N MET A 377 -3.30 -8.14 4.80
CA MET A 377 -3.61 -7.22 5.90
C MET A 377 -5.04 -6.68 5.80
N CYS A 378 -5.50 -6.32 4.59
CA CYS A 378 -6.87 -5.88 4.39
C CYS A 378 -7.88 -6.98 4.74
N ASP A 379 -7.62 -8.25 4.39
CA ASP A 379 -8.45 -9.39 4.79
C ASP A 379 -8.61 -9.49 6.31
N THR A 380 -7.50 -9.37 7.04
CA THR A 380 -7.46 -9.56 8.50
C THR A 380 -7.85 -8.32 9.29
N MET A 381 -7.59 -7.13 8.74
CA MET A 381 -8.00 -5.86 9.35
C MET A 381 -9.43 -5.46 9.02
N GLY A 382 -10.07 -6.11 8.04
CA GLY A 382 -11.41 -5.78 7.59
C GLY A 382 -11.46 -4.47 6.78
N LEU A 383 -10.51 -4.27 5.88
CA LEU A 383 -10.53 -3.19 4.90
C LEU A 383 -10.97 -3.76 3.55
N MET A 384 -11.99 -3.17 2.95
CA MET A 384 -12.43 -3.54 1.61
C MET A 384 -11.45 -2.99 0.57
N VAL A 385 -11.32 -3.65 -0.58
CA VAL A 385 -10.32 -3.27 -1.59
C VAL A 385 -10.98 -3.12 -2.96
N MET A 386 -10.70 -2.01 -3.63
CA MET A 386 -10.79 -1.87 -5.08
C MET A 386 -9.40 -2.15 -5.63
N ASP A 387 -9.25 -3.31 -6.27
CA ASP A 387 -7.97 -3.75 -6.86
C ASP A 387 -7.90 -3.27 -8.30
N GLU A 388 -6.80 -2.57 -8.65
CA GLU A 388 -6.68 -1.88 -9.92
C GLU A 388 -5.51 -2.40 -10.75
N ALA A 389 -5.76 -2.60 -12.07
CA ALA A 389 -4.80 -3.22 -12.95
C ALA A 389 -3.79 -2.24 -13.54
N PHE A 390 -4.27 -1.11 -14.10
CA PHE A 390 -3.45 -0.24 -14.94
C PHE A 390 -3.80 1.25 -14.77
N ASP A 391 -2.78 2.13 -14.80
CA ASP A 391 -2.96 3.57 -14.92
C ASP A 391 -3.19 3.99 -16.39
N GLN A 392 -2.59 3.33 -17.32
CA GLN A 392 -2.69 3.58 -18.76
C GLN A 392 -2.84 2.29 -19.55
N TRP A 393 -3.45 2.40 -20.74
CA TRP A 393 -3.59 1.27 -21.64
C TRP A 393 -2.65 1.41 -22.83
N ARG A 394 -3.20 1.40 -24.06
CA ARG A 394 -2.46 1.50 -25.31
C ARG A 394 -1.91 2.90 -25.56
N THR A 395 -2.60 3.92 -25.07
CA THR A 395 -2.17 5.31 -25.18
C THR A 395 -1.44 5.73 -23.90
N GLY A 396 -0.16 6.08 -24.03
CA GLY A 396 0.71 6.46 -22.92
C GLY A 396 0.40 7.83 -22.34
N LYS A 397 0.61 7.98 -21.05
CA LYS A 397 0.56 9.24 -20.30
C LYS A 397 1.96 9.82 -20.10
N THR A 398 2.98 8.97 -20.13
CA THR A 398 4.38 9.37 -20.05
C THR A 398 5.18 8.69 -21.17
N GLN A 399 6.41 9.17 -21.40
CA GLN A 399 7.19 8.76 -22.57
C GLN A 399 7.54 7.25 -22.58
N PHE A 400 7.80 6.68 -21.40
CA PHE A 400 8.32 5.31 -21.27
C PHE A 400 7.43 4.43 -20.40
N ASP A 401 6.12 4.69 -20.36
CA ASP A 401 5.18 3.97 -19.52
C ASP A 401 4.74 2.61 -20.10
N TYR A 402 3.81 1.97 -19.40
CA TYR A 402 3.32 0.64 -19.72
C TYR A 402 2.66 0.53 -21.11
N ALA A 403 2.23 1.63 -21.71
CA ALA A 403 1.65 1.61 -23.05
C ALA A 403 2.59 0.97 -24.08
N LEU A 404 3.91 1.06 -23.90
CA LEU A 404 4.90 0.40 -24.73
C LEU A 404 4.80 -1.13 -24.72
N PHE A 405 4.19 -1.70 -23.70
CA PHE A 405 4.10 -3.14 -23.47
C PHE A 405 2.66 -3.66 -23.55
N PHE A 406 1.66 -2.77 -23.56
CA PHE A 406 0.25 -3.10 -23.39
C PHE A 406 -0.24 -4.17 -24.37
N ASP A 407 -0.05 -4.01 -25.67
CA ASP A 407 -0.58 -4.93 -26.68
C ASP A 407 -0.05 -6.37 -26.51
N LYS A 408 1.17 -6.52 -26.00
CA LYS A 408 1.81 -7.83 -25.81
C LYS A 408 1.54 -8.45 -24.46
N TRP A 409 1.37 -7.65 -23.42
CA TRP A 409 1.42 -8.12 -22.04
C TRP A 409 0.13 -7.94 -21.25
N ALA A 410 -0.78 -7.05 -21.65
CA ALA A 410 -1.94 -6.70 -20.85
C ALA A 410 -2.82 -7.91 -20.50
N GLU A 411 -3.07 -8.83 -21.43
CA GLU A 411 -3.85 -10.05 -21.15
C GLU A 411 -3.20 -10.90 -20.08
N LYS A 412 -1.88 -11.10 -20.17
CA LYS A 412 -1.15 -11.86 -19.16
C LYS A 412 -1.13 -11.16 -17.82
N ASP A 413 -0.87 -9.84 -17.81
CA ASP A 413 -0.71 -9.06 -16.58
C ASP A 413 -2.03 -8.99 -15.79
N ILE A 414 -3.16 -8.70 -16.45
CA ILE A 414 -4.46 -8.65 -15.78
C ILE A 414 -4.95 -10.06 -15.38
N THR A 415 -4.61 -11.09 -16.17
CA THR A 415 -4.90 -12.49 -15.82
C THR A 415 -4.15 -12.88 -14.55
N ASP A 416 -2.84 -12.61 -14.48
CA ASP A 416 -2.01 -12.94 -13.34
C ASP A 416 -2.50 -12.19 -12.08
N MET A 417 -2.92 -10.91 -12.20
CA MET A 417 -3.52 -10.15 -11.11
C MET A 417 -4.78 -10.83 -10.58
N VAL A 418 -5.74 -11.12 -11.46
CA VAL A 418 -7.01 -11.71 -11.04
C VAL A 418 -6.81 -13.11 -10.44
N LEU A 419 -5.96 -13.95 -11.04
CA LEU A 419 -5.67 -15.30 -10.52
C LEU A 419 -5.02 -15.24 -9.13
N ARG A 420 -4.08 -14.30 -8.91
CA ARG A 420 -3.39 -14.11 -7.64
C ARG A 420 -4.38 -13.68 -6.55
N ASP A 421 -5.28 -12.74 -6.88
CA ASP A 421 -5.98 -11.94 -5.88
C ASP A 421 -7.45 -12.36 -5.66
N ARG A 422 -8.07 -13.11 -6.60
CA ARG A 422 -9.50 -13.44 -6.59
C ARG A 422 -10.04 -14.11 -5.33
N ASN A 423 -9.21 -14.74 -4.52
CA ASN A 423 -9.64 -15.42 -3.30
C ASN A 423 -9.66 -14.50 -2.06
N HIS A 424 -9.14 -13.27 -2.16
CA HIS A 424 -9.17 -12.33 -1.06
C HIS A 424 -10.59 -11.83 -0.77
N PRO A 425 -11.13 -12.03 0.46
CA PRO A 425 -12.45 -11.52 0.80
C PRO A 425 -12.52 -9.99 0.88
N SER A 426 -11.39 -9.32 1.10
CA SER A 426 -11.30 -7.87 1.08
C SER A 426 -11.62 -7.26 -0.28
N ILE A 427 -11.27 -7.91 -1.39
CA ILE A 427 -11.54 -7.38 -2.73
C ILE A 427 -13.04 -7.40 -3.00
N ILE A 428 -13.60 -6.22 -3.25
CA ILE A 428 -15.02 -6.02 -3.54
C ILE A 428 -15.29 -5.61 -4.99
N LEU A 429 -14.27 -5.11 -5.70
CA LEU A 429 -14.42 -4.54 -7.03
C LEU A 429 -13.10 -4.65 -7.79
N TRP A 430 -13.14 -4.99 -9.08
CA TRP A 430 -12.01 -4.92 -9.99
C TRP A 430 -12.04 -3.61 -10.76
N SER A 431 -10.91 -2.90 -10.81
CA SER A 431 -10.74 -1.73 -11.66
C SER A 431 -9.76 -2.05 -12.79
N ILE A 432 -10.21 -1.84 -14.03
CA ILE A 432 -9.41 -2.20 -15.21
C ILE A 432 -8.56 -1.05 -15.74
N GLY A 433 -8.73 0.16 -15.20
CA GLY A 433 -7.93 1.31 -15.61
C GLY A 433 -8.24 2.58 -14.83
N ASN A 434 -7.28 3.50 -14.83
CA ASN A 434 -7.39 4.82 -14.22
C ASN A 434 -7.19 5.91 -15.27
N GLU A 435 -8.16 6.81 -15.44
CA GLU A 435 -8.06 7.99 -16.32
C GLU A 435 -7.40 7.71 -17.67
N VAL A 436 -7.63 6.51 -18.21
CA VAL A 436 -7.02 6.09 -19.46
C VAL A 436 -7.43 7.00 -20.61
N LEU A 437 -6.51 7.28 -21.54
CA LEU A 437 -6.79 8.21 -22.64
C LEU A 437 -7.78 7.64 -23.65
N GLU A 438 -8.05 6.35 -23.58
CA GLU A 438 -9.08 5.67 -24.34
C GLU A 438 -10.52 6.05 -23.98
N GLN A 439 -10.73 6.90 -22.98
CA GLN A 439 -12.02 7.58 -22.74
C GLN A 439 -12.44 8.46 -23.91
N TRP A 440 -11.46 8.93 -24.68
CA TRP A 440 -11.62 9.78 -25.86
C TRP A 440 -10.96 9.13 -27.08
N ASN A 441 -11.32 9.61 -28.26
CA ASN A 441 -10.52 9.37 -29.48
C ASN A 441 -9.27 10.27 -29.40
N THR A 442 -8.13 9.68 -29.17
CA THR A 442 -6.85 10.38 -29.09
C THR A 442 -5.99 10.06 -30.32
N ASP A 443 -5.40 11.07 -30.94
CA ASP A 443 -4.32 10.87 -31.90
C ASP A 443 -3.10 10.39 -31.13
N LYS A 444 -2.48 9.29 -31.57
CA LYS A 444 -1.43 8.54 -30.87
C LYS A 444 -0.15 9.33 -30.54
N ASN A 445 -0.01 10.60 -30.92
CA ASN A 445 1.25 11.34 -30.89
C ASN A 445 1.20 12.76 -30.31
N GLN A 446 0.26 13.12 -29.46
CA GLN A 446 0.40 14.38 -28.74
C GLN A 446 1.28 14.14 -27.51
N GLY A 447 2.58 14.49 -27.63
CA GLY A 447 3.45 14.61 -26.46
C GLY A 447 2.86 15.66 -25.53
N VAL A 448 2.31 15.21 -24.41
CA VAL A 448 1.79 16.08 -23.37
C VAL A 448 2.97 16.41 -22.45
N ASP A 449 3.16 17.69 -22.15
CA ASP A 449 4.12 18.10 -21.12
C ASP A 449 3.68 17.49 -19.79
N LEU A 450 4.60 16.82 -19.10
CA LEU A 450 4.33 16.12 -17.84
C LEU A 450 3.79 17.04 -16.75
N ASP A 451 4.26 18.30 -16.72
CA ASP A 451 3.80 19.30 -15.76
C ASP A 451 2.34 19.71 -16.01
N ASP A 452 1.85 19.49 -17.23
CA ASP A 452 0.50 19.81 -17.66
C ASP A 452 -0.46 18.61 -17.77
N VAL A 453 0.05 17.37 -17.70
CA VAL A 453 -0.74 16.14 -17.92
C VAL A 453 -2.01 16.13 -17.09
N ASN A 454 -1.89 16.31 -15.76
CA ASN A 454 -3.04 16.26 -14.87
C ASN A 454 -4.08 17.35 -15.14
N ILE A 455 -3.63 18.51 -15.60
CA ILE A 455 -4.53 19.62 -15.91
C ILE A 455 -5.22 19.40 -17.26
N LEU A 456 -4.49 18.88 -18.23
CA LEU A 456 -5.05 18.53 -19.54
C LEU A 456 -6.05 17.38 -19.43
N LEU A 457 -5.70 16.34 -18.68
CA LEU A 457 -6.58 15.20 -18.44
C LEU A 457 -7.91 15.61 -17.80
N ASN A 458 -7.90 16.61 -16.90
CA ASN A 458 -9.09 16.97 -16.12
C ASN A 458 -9.84 18.21 -16.61
N ASN A 459 -9.25 19.03 -17.46
CA ASN A 459 -9.87 20.29 -17.92
C ASN A 459 -10.06 20.41 -19.45
N ALA A 460 -9.35 19.65 -20.26
CA ALA A 460 -9.45 19.71 -21.71
C ALA A 460 -10.49 18.71 -22.23
N ARG A 461 -11.72 19.17 -22.39
CA ARG A 461 -12.83 18.33 -22.87
C ARG A 461 -13.27 18.81 -24.25
N ASP A 462 -13.06 17.97 -25.24
CA ASP A 462 -13.59 18.14 -26.60
C ASP A 462 -14.69 17.11 -26.85
N PRO A 463 -15.98 17.52 -26.85
CA PRO A 463 -17.08 16.61 -27.08
C PRO A 463 -17.01 15.84 -28.41
N SER A 464 -16.29 16.38 -29.40
CA SER A 464 -16.12 15.71 -30.72
C SER A 464 -15.26 14.43 -30.64
N ARG A 465 -14.52 14.28 -29.56
CA ARG A 465 -13.66 13.08 -29.30
C ARG A 465 -14.37 11.95 -28.57
N LEU A 466 -15.63 12.17 -28.17
CA LEU A 466 -16.45 11.14 -27.51
C LEU A 466 -17.04 10.17 -28.53
N ALA A 467 -17.49 9.02 -28.05
CA ALA A 467 -18.08 7.99 -28.88
C ALA A 467 -19.39 8.48 -29.52
N ASP A 468 -19.54 8.22 -30.83
CA ASP A 468 -20.84 8.34 -31.48
C ASP A 468 -21.70 7.08 -31.25
N ASN A 469 -22.92 7.07 -31.74
CA ASN A 469 -23.89 6.01 -31.49
C ASN A 469 -23.93 4.92 -32.60
N LYS A 470 -23.05 4.98 -33.61
CA LYS A 470 -23.19 4.14 -34.79
C LYS A 470 -22.58 2.74 -34.65
N GLU A 471 -21.36 2.67 -34.09
CA GLU A 471 -20.66 1.41 -33.89
C GLU A 471 -19.77 1.47 -32.64
N LEU A 472 -19.39 0.30 -32.12
CA LEU A 472 -18.40 0.25 -31.04
C LEU A 472 -17.02 0.65 -31.56
N SER A 473 -16.48 1.71 -30.99
CA SER A 473 -15.13 2.16 -31.26
C SER A 473 -14.08 1.12 -30.82
N ASP A 474 -12.88 1.23 -31.32
CA ASP A 474 -11.78 0.36 -30.91
C ASP A 474 -11.48 0.51 -29.41
N ASN A 475 -11.60 1.70 -28.85
CA ASN A 475 -11.46 1.93 -27.41
C ASN A 475 -12.56 1.20 -26.60
N SER A 476 -13.80 1.19 -27.08
CA SER A 476 -14.87 0.40 -26.46
C SER A 476 -14.61 -1.11 -26.57
N LYS A 477 -14.01 -1.58 -27.67
CA LYS A 477 -13.63 -3.01 -27.84
C LYS A 477 -12.50 -3.39 -26.89
N ILE A 478 -11.48 -2.53 -26.69
CA ILE A 478 -10.41 -2.76 -25.69
C ILE A 478 -11.02 -2.89 -24.30
N THR A 479 -11.94 -1.99 -23.94
CA THR A 479 -12.63 -2.03 -22.64
C THR A 479 -13.35 -3.37 -22.42
N ARG A 480 -14.09 -3.85 -23.44
CA ARG A 480 -14.73 -5.17 -23.40
C ARG A 480 -13.73 -6.30 -23.24
N TRP A 481 -12.68 -6.30 -24.03
CA TRP A 481 -11.64 -7.31 -23.99
C TRP A 481 -11.02 -7.43 -22.59
N LEU A 482 -10.62 -6.32 -21.96
CA LEU A 482 -10.08 -6.33 -20.59
C LEU A 482 -11.11 -6.83 -19.57
N ALA A 483 -12.36 -6.37 -19.65
CA ALA A 483 -13.43 -6.82 -18.78
C ALA A 483 -13.72 -8.31 -18.93
N ASP A 484 -13.69 -8.84 -20.15
CA ASP A 484 -13.90 -10.26 -20.41
C ASP A 484 -12.78 -11.14 -19.87
N ILE A 485 -11.53 -10.65 -19.87
CA ILE A 485 -10.40 -11.33 -19.20
C ILE A 485 -10.68 -11.45 -17.71
N VAL A 486 -11.09 -10.36 -17.07
CA VAL A 486 -11.44 -10.36 -15.62
C VAL A 486 -12.56 -11.36 -15.36
N ARG A 487 -13.68 -11.29 -16.10
CA ARG A 487 -14.86 -12.16 -15.90
C ARG A 487 -14.57 -13.65 -16.11
N ARG A 488 -13.71 -13.98 -17.08
CA ARG A 488 -13.27 -15.38 -17.29
C ARG A 488 -12.53 -15.94 -16.09
N ASN A 489 -11.76 -15.11 -15.37
CA ASN A 489 -10.93 -15.53 -14.24
C ASN A 489 -11.62 -15.34 -12.90
N ASP A 490 -12.54 -14.39 -12.76
CA ASP A 490 -13.39 -14.18 -11.59
C ASP A 490 -14.77 -13.63 -11.98
N PRO A 491 -15.78 -14.51 -12.11
CA PRO A 491 -17.15 -14.13 -12.40
C PRO A 491 -17.91 -13.58 -11.18
N SER A 492 -17.29 -13.51 -10.00
CA SER A 492 -17.98 -13.22 -8.74
C SER A 492 -18.02 -11.75 -8.36
N ARG A 493 -17.21 -10.91 -9.00
CA ARG A 493 -17.10 -9.47 -8.69
C ARG A 493 -17.38 -8.60 -9.91
N LEU A 494 -17.88 -7.41 -9.63
CA LEU A 494 -18.17 -6.39 -10.64
C LEU A 494 -16.88 -5.65 -11.07
N ILE A 495 -16.99 -4.98 -12.21
CA ILE A 495 -15.89 -4.26 -12.86
C ILE A 495 -16.19 -2.77 -12.92
N THR A 496 -15.17 -1.96 -12.64
CA THR A 496 -15.17 -0.49 -12.79
C THR A 496 -13.92 -0.02 -13.52
N ALA A 497 -13.84 1.27 -13.76
CA ALA A 497 -12.64 2.03 -14.11
C ALA A 497 -12.76 3.42 -13.50
N GLY A 498 -11.64 4.02 -13.09
CA GLY A 498 -11.60 5.41 -12.66
C GLY A 498 -11.67 6.34 -13.87
N CYS A 499 -12.78 7.06 -14.04
CA CYS A 499 -13.00 7.91 -15.20
C CYS A 499 -13.12 9.37 -14.82
N ASN A 500 -12.29 10.22 -15.41
CA ASN A 500 -12.41 11.69 -15.31
C ASN A 500 -13.25 12.32 -16.42
N GLU A 501 -13.65 11.55 -17.45
CA GLU A 501 -14.71 11.94 -18.39
C GLU A 501 -16.06 11.35 -17.94
N THR A 502 -16.98 12.21 -17.55
CA THR A 502 -18.26 11.83 -16.92
C THR A 502 -19.43 11.68 -17.90
N SER A 503 -19.19 11.94 -19.19
CA SER A 503 -20.22 11.80 -20.23
C SER A 503 -20.63 10.35 -20.41
N PRO A 504 -21.91 10.02 -20.62
CA PRO A 504 -22.32 8.68 -21.01
C PRO A 504 -21.75 8.26 -22.37
N ASN A 505 -21.23 9.22 -23.16
CA ASN A 505 -20.55 8.98 -24.43
C ASN A 505 -19.03 8.74 -24.28
N ASN A 506 -18.51 8.67 -23.07
CA ASN A 506 -17.17 8.14 -22.80
C ASN A 506 -17.06 6.72 -23.39
N HIS A 507 -16.00 6.45 -24.15
CA HIS A 507 -15.81 5.18 -24.86
C HIS A 507 -15.83 3.96 -23.92
N LEU A 508 -15.33 4.11 -22.68
CA LEU A 508 -15.37 3.04 -21.69
C LEU A 508 -16.82 2.72 -21.27
N PHE A 509 -17.64 3.74 -21.04
CA PHE A 509 -19.05 3.54 -20.67
C PHE A 509 -19.88 3.01 -21.85
N LYS A 510 -19.61 3.51 -23.08
CA LYS A 510 -20.26 3.00 -24.31
C LYS A 510 -19.93 1.56 -24.62
N SER A 511 -18.84 1.02 -24.12
CA SER A 511 -18.51 -0.42 -24.24
C SER A 511 -19.61 -1.32 -23.66
N GLY A 512 -20.36 -0.83 -22.64
CA GLY A 512 -21.32 -1.62 -21.86
C GLY A 512 -20.67 -2.62 -20.89
N ALA A 513 -19.34 -2.66 -20.83
CA ALA A 513 -18.59 -3.63 -20.04
C ALA A 513 -18.32 -3.16 -18.60
N ILE A 514 -18.51 -1.88 -18.30
CA ILE A 514 -18.39 -1.32 -16.95
C ILE A 514 -19.67 -1.58 -16.18
N ASP A 515 -19.56 -2.29 -15.06
CA ASP A 515 -20.68 -2.67 -14.22
C ASP A 515 -21.04 -1.55 -13.21
N VAL A 516 -20.02 -0.94 -12.59
CA VAL A 516 -20.15 0.16 -11.62
C VAL A 516 -19.50 1.41 -12.22
N ILE A 517 -20.24 2.47 -12.35
CA ILE A 517 -19.76 3.76 -12.87
C ILE A 517 -18.82 4.37 -11.82
N GLY A 518 -17.57 4.61 -12.20
CA GLY A 518 -16.54 5.23 -11.36
C GLY A 518 -16.18 6.62 -11.90
N PHE A 519 -16.44 7.68 -11.11
CA PHE A 519 -15.94 9.01 -11.46
C PHE A 519 -14.73 9.37 -10.62
N ASN A 520 -13.71 9.88 -11.29
CA ASN A 520 -12.64 10.60 -10.65
C ASN A 520 -13.07 12.06 -10.52
N TYR A 521 -13.12 12.57 -9.27
CA TYR A 521 -13.54 13.93 -8.94
C TYR A 521 -14.99 14.23 -9.36
N HIS A 522 -15.24 15.40 -9.90
CA HIS A 522 -16.53 15.81 -10.49
C HIS A 522 -17.75 15.62 -9.59
N SER A 523 -17.59 15.84 -8.28
CA SER A 523 -18.67 15.71 -7.29
C SER A 523 -19.96 16.47 -7.68
N LYS A 524 -19.85 17.58 -8.42
CA LYS A 524 -20.98 18.35 -8.95
C LYS A 524 -21.82 17.61 -10.00
N GLN A 525 -21.28 16.57 -10.64
CA GLN A 525 -21.99 15.78 -11.66
C GLN A 525 -22.74 14.58 -11.04
N VAL A 526 -22.51 14.28 -9.77
CA VAL A 526 -23.10 13.12 -9.09
C VAL A 526 -24.63 13.12 -9.19
N ALA A 527 -25.28 14.27 -9.02
CA ALA A 527 -26.74 14.38 -9.11
C ALA A 527 -27.31 13.95 -10.47
N LYS A 528 -26.52 14.00 -11.55
CA LYS A 528 -26.94 13.60 -12.91
C LYS A 528 -26.74 12.12 -13.23
N VAL A 529 -26.11 11.38 -12.34
CA VAL A 529 -25.77 9.95 -12.59
C VAL A 529 -27.02 9.09 -12.84
N PRO A 530 -28.12 9.19 -12.08
CA PRO A 530 -29.32 8.37 -12.35
C PRO A 530 -29.94 8.62 -13.74
N GLU A 531 -29.81 9.87 -14.25
CA GLU A 531 -30.28 10.23 -15.59
C GLU A 531 -29.33 9.74 -16.68
N ASN A 532 -28.04 9.96 -16.51
CA ASN A 532 -27.02 9.64 -17.51
C ASN A 532 -26.71 8.14 -17.58
N PHE A 533 -26.89 7.40 -16.49
CA PHE A 533 -26.53 5.98 -16.36
C PHE A 533 -27.67 5.20 -15.68
N PRO A 534 -28.87 5.14 -16.30
CA PRO A 534 -30.02 4.49 -15.68
C PRO A 534 -29.73 3.03 -15.33
N GLY A 535 -30.04 2.67 -14.07
CA GLY A 535 -29.86 1.31 -13.56
C GLY A 535 -28.41 0.91 -13.23
N LYS A 536 -27.41 1.78 -13.41
CA LYS A 536 -26.02 1.48 -13.06
C LYS A 536 -25.69 1.96 -11.65
N PRO A 537 -25.04 1.12 -10.84
CA PRO A 537 -24.46 1.56 -9.57
C PRO A 537 -23.31 2.56 -9.81
N PHE A 538 -23.05 3.38 -8.80
CA PHE A 538 -22.11 4.48 -8.89
C PHE A 538 -21.25 4.65 -7.64
N LEU A 539 -20.01 5.11 -7.83
CA LEU A 539 -19.09 5.57 -6.78
C LEU A 539 -18.16 6.67 -7.30
N LEU A 540 -17.54 7.40 -6.37
CA LEU A 540 -16.38 8.24 -6.68
C LEU A 540 -15.11 7.39 -6.52
N SER A 541 -14.52 6.99 -7.65
CA SER A 541 -13.26 6.19 -7.69
C SER A 541 -12.05 7.02 -7.24
N GLU A 542 -12.10 8.33 -7.47
CA GLU A 542 -11.27 9.34 -6.83
C GLU A 542 -12.11 10.55 -6.43
N SER A 543 -11.77 11.14 -5.31
CA SER A 543 -12.49 12.31 -4.82
C SER A 543 -11.54 13.30 -4.15
N VAL A 544 -11.99 14.52 -3.96
CA VAL A 544 -11.28 15.57 -3.24
C VAL A 544 -10.11 16.15 -4.03
N SER A 545 -8.88 15.70 -3.89
CA SER A 545 -7.66 16.36 -4.40
C SER A 545 -7.42 17.73 -3.76
N ALA A 546 -7.57 17.80 -2.42
CA ALA A 546 -7.18 18.97 -1.63
C ALA A 546 -5.65 19.09 -1.57
N LEU A 547 -5.18 20.32 -1.46
CA LEU A 547 -3.75 20.64 -1.42
C LEU A 547 -3.41 21.20 -0.05
N GLN A 548 -2.69 20.45 0.76
CA GLN A 548 -2.43 20.81 2.15
C GLN A 548 -0.98 20.52 2.56
N THR A 549 -0.38 21.47 3.28
CA THR A 549 0.91 21.30 3.96
C THR A 549 0.67 21.35 5.46
N ARG A 550 1.02 20.28 6.18
CA ARG A 550 0.89 20.22 7.64
C ARG A 550 1.57 21.41 8.31
N GLY A 551 0.82 22.13 9.16
CA GLY A 551 1.35 23.22 9.99
C GLY A 551 1.39 24.60 9.34
N PHE A 552 1.11 24.72 8.03
CA PHE A 552 1.03 26.02 7.35
C PHE A 552 -0.42 26.46 7.18
N TYR A 553 -0.74 27.69 7.59
CA TYR A 553 -2.11 28.22 7.56
C TYR A 553 -2.16 29.58 6.89
N ALA A 554 -2.85 29.66 5.78
CA ALA A 554 -3.06 30.91 5.05
C ALA A 554 -4.42 31.53 5.41
N MET A 555 -4.37 32.76 5.92
CA MET A 555 -5.53 33.51 6.39
C MET A 555 -5.84 34.70 5.49
N PRO A 556 -7.11 35.11 5.41
CA PRO A 556 -8.30 34.52 6.01
C PRO A 556 -8.65 33.18 5.36
N SER A 557 -9.32 32.29 6.13
CA SER A 557 -9.67 30.94 5.69
C SER A 557 -10.97 30.85 4.88
N ASP A 558 -11.69 31.96 4.71
CA ASP A 558 -13.03 32.00 4.09
C ASP A 558 -13.02 31.69 2.58
N SER A 559 -11.88 31.84 1.92
CA SER A 559 -11.77 31.75 0.46
C SER A 559 -11.19 30.41 0.02
N ILE A 560 -11.89 29.70 -0.84
CA ILE A 560 -11.37 28.48 -1.48
C ILE A 560 -10.39 28.86 -2.59
N ARG A 561 -9.16 28.37 -2.49
CA ARG A 561 -8.09 28.54 -3.45
C ARG A 561 -8.02 27.34 -4.38
N ARG A 562 -8.13 27.57 -5.69
CA ARG A 562 -7.98 26.53 -6.71
C ARG A 562 -6.62 26.68 -7.39
N LEU A 563 -5.78 25.66 -7.24
CA LEU A 563 -4.39 25.69 -7.69
C LEU A 563 -4.11 24.53 -8.68
N PRO A 564 -3.28 24.74 -9.71
CA PRO A 564 -2.88 26.04 -10.20
C PRO A 564 -4.09 26.81 -10.73
N GLY A 565 -4.05 28.12 -10.63
CA GLY A 565 -5.09 28.98 -11.21
C GLY A 565 -5.04 29.03 -12.75
N LYS A 566 -5.88 29.88 -13.36
CA LYS A 566 -5.93 30.04 -14.84
C LYS A 566 -4.68 30.67 -15.44
N ARG A 567 -3.85 31.34 -14.62
CA ARG A 567 -2.60 31.96 -15.08
C ARG A 567 -1.46 30.98 -14.94
N ARG A 568 -0.68 30.82 -16.01
CA ARG A 568 0.51 29.98 -16.05
C ARG A 568 1.71 30.76 -16.57
N PRO A 569 2.92 30.38 -16.15
CA PRO A 569 3.23 29.35 -15.14
C PRO A 569 2.73 29.73 -13.74
N PHE A 570 2.40 28.69 -12.92
CA PHE A 570 2.12 28.88 -11.49
C PHE A 570 3.45 29.10 -10.78
N ILE A 571 3.64 30.30 -10.20
CA ILE A 571 4.87 30.66 -9.47
C ILE A 571 4.49 30.99 -8.04
N ASP A 572 4.85 30.13 -7.11
CA ASP A 572 4.84 30.37 -5.68
C ASP A 572 6.09 29.74 -5.06
N THR A 573 6.98 30.60 -4.59
CA THR A 573 8.30 30.19 -4.07
C THR A 573 8.23 29.70 -2.62
N SER A 574 7.07 29.74 -1.99
CA SER A 574 6.88 29.16 -0.65
C SER A 574 6.81 27.63 -0.67
N PHE A 575 6.34 27.05 -1.76
CA PHE A 575 6.04 25.60 -1.89
C PHE A 575 5.09 25.08 -0.82
N LEU A 576 4.20 25.93 -0.29
CA LEU A 576 3.29 25.64 0.82
C LEU A 576 1.82 25.81 0.39
N CYS A 577 0.98 24.88 0.79
CA CYS A 577 -0.46 24.96 0.66
C CYS A 577 -1.11 25.04 2.04
N SER A 578 -2.17 25.87 2.17
CA SER A 578 -2.86 26.03 3.45
C SER A 578 -3.38 24.72 4.01
N ALA A 579 -3.15 24.45 5.30
CA ALA A 579 -3.64 23.28 6.00
C ALA A 579 -5.14 23.33 6.30
N TYR A 580 -5.78 24.50 6.22
CA TYR A 580 -7.25 24.57 6.21
C TYR A 580 -7.82 23.84 5.00
N ASP A 581 -9.07 23.35 5.11
CA ASP A 581 -9.79 22.74 3.99
C ASP A 581 -10.28 23.81 3.00
N ASN A 582 -9.38 24.68 2.55
CA ASN A 582 -9.64 25.81 1.68
C ASN A 582 -8.71 25.88 0.44
N SER A 583 -7.98 24.81 0.15
CA SER A 583 -7.13 24.70 -1.03
C SER A 583 -7.36 23.36 -1.73
N CYS A 584 -7.60 23.39 -3.04
CA CYS A 584 -7.76 22.19 -3.85
C CYS A 584 -7.30 22.44 -5.29
N THR A 585 -7.17 21.36 -6.05
CA THR A 585 -6.87 21.47 -7.48
C THR A 585 -7.99 22.15 -8.26
N SER A 586 -7.69 22.66 -9.46
CA SER A 586 -8.67 23.37 -10.30
C SER A 586 -9.81 22.48 -10.78
N TRP A 587 -9.61 21.18 -10.87
CA TRP A 587 -10.58 20.17 -11.34
C TRP A 587 -11.40 19.51 -10.21
N SER A 588 -11.11 19.83 -8.94
CA SER A 588 -11.68 19.14 -7.81
C SER A 588 -12.37 20.05 -6.79
N ALA A 589 -12.59 19.57 -5.60
CA ALA A 589 -13.23 20.24 -4.48
C ALA A 589 -12.50 19.92 -3.16
N THR A 590 -12.87 20.64 -2.10
CA THR A 590 -12.37 20.42 -0.74
C THR A 590 -12.92 19.12 -0.11
N HIS A 591 -12.34 18.70 1.00
CA HIS A 591 -12.80 17.52 1.75
C HIS A 591 -14.25 17.65 2.21
N GLU A 592 -14.61 18.77 2.86
CA GLU A 592 -15.95 18.99 3.37
C GLU A 592 -16.98 19.01 2.24
N ALA A 593 -16.70 19.78 1.17
CA ALA A 593 -17.65 19.91 0.05
C ALA A 593 -17.87 18.58 -0.69
N THR A 594 -16.87 17.75 -0.79
CA THR A 594 -16.99 16.43 -1.43
C THR A 594 -17.71 15.43 -0.52
N TRP A 595 -17.34 15.40 0.77
CA TRP A 595 -17.98 14.52 1.73
C TRP A 595 -19.46 14.83 1.88
N ASP A 596 -19.85 16.10 1.85
CA ASP A 596 -21.24 16.52 1.89
C ASP A 596 -22.07 15.88 0.76
N VAL A 597 -21.56 15.92 -0.47
CA VAL A 597 -22.22 15.25 -1.60
C VAL A 597 -22.34 13.75 -1.39
N VAL A 598 -21.27 13.08 -0.95
CA VAL A 598 -21.27 11.62 -0.76
C VAL A 598 -22.19 11.20 0.37
N LYS A 599 -22.15 11.91 1.49
CA LYS A 599 -22.95 11.66 2.69
C LYS A 599 -24.44 11.73 2.40
N HIS A 600 -24.87 12.75 1.66
CA HIS A 600 -26.28 13.04 1.41
C HIS A 600 -26.83 12.45 0.09
N THR A 601 -26.04 11.64 -0.63
CA THR A 601 -26.47 10.97 -1.86
C THR A 601 -26.65 9.45 -1.61
N PRO A 602 -27.88 8.95 -1.40
CA PRO A 602 -28.13 7.55 -1.05
C PRO A 602 -27.59 6.53 -2.06
N PHE A 603 -27.74 6.80 -3.36
CA PHE A 603 -27.31 5.91 -4.42
C PHE A 603 -25.79 5.90 -4.63
N CYS A 604 -25.05 6.89 -4.14
CA CYS A 604 -23.60 6.89 -4.18
C CYS A 604 -23.05 5.81 -3.23
N SER A 605 -22.40 4.80 -3.77
CA SER A 605 -21.81 3.71 -2.98
C SER A 605 -20.73 4.18 -2.00
N GLY A 606 -20.11 5.33 -2.27
CA GLY A 606 -19.08 5.94 -1.45
C GLY A 606 -18.02 6.63 -2.28
N GLN A 607 -16.86 6.85 -1.67
CA GLN A 607 -15.73 7.55 -2.30
C GLN A 607 -14.40 6.89 -1.95
N PHE A 608 -13.39 7.17 -2.78
CA PHE A 608 -11.99 6.92 -2.48
C PHE A 608 -11.23 8.25 -2.57
N ILE A 609 -10.76 8.74 -1.43
CA ILE A 609 -10.13 10.07 -1.33
C ILE A 609 -8.74 10.04 -1.95
N TRP A 610 -8.42 11.00 -2.77
CA TRP A 610 -7.08 11.27 -3.29
C TRP A 610 -6.35 12.26 -2.36
N THR A 611 -5.45 11.82 -1.44
CA THR A 611 -5.10 10.44 -1.10
C THR A 611 -5.05 10.23 0.42
N GLY A 612 -4.85 8.97 0.86
CA GLY A 612 -4.68 8.67 2.28
C GLY A 612 -3.38 9.23 2.84
N PHE A 613 -2.27 9.06 2.12
CA PHE A 613 -0.94 9.60 2.44
C PHE A 613 -0.41 10.46 1.31
N ASP A 614 0.40 11.46 1.63
CA ASP A 614 1.30 12.01 0.64
C ASP A 614 2.25 10.91 0.16
N TYR A 615 2.63 10.98 -1.10
CA TYR A 615 3.51 10.03 -1.77
C TYR A 615 4.62 10.74 -2.52
N ILE A 616 5.69 10.03 -2.83
CA ILE A 616 6.81 10.58 -3.58
C ILE A 616 6.38 10.78 -5.04
N GLY A 617 6.66 11.94 -5.60
CA GLY A 617 6.25 12.34 -6.95
C GLY A 617 4.99 13.21 -6.96
N GLU A 618 4.56 13.57 -8.15
CA GLU A 618 3.35 14.36 -8.45
C GLU A 618 3.16 15.60 -7.55
N PRO A 619 4.10 16.54 -7.54
CA PRO A 619 4.13 17.65 -6.59
C PRO A 619 3.15 18.78 -6.93
N THR A 620 2.11 18.53 -7.72
CA THR A 620 1.09 19.56 -8.09
C THR A 620 0.64 20.35 -6.86
N PRO A 621 0.57 21.69 -6.94
CA PRO A 621 0.68 22.56 -8.12
C PRO A 621 2.11 23.03 -8.44
N PHE A 622 3.10 22.55 -7.73
CA PHE A 622 4.50 23.01 -7.82
C PHE A 622 5.33 22.11 -8.71
N ASN A 623 6.51 22.60 -9.05
CA ASN A 623 7.58 21.87 -9.71
C ASN A 623 8.77 21.75 -8.77
N PHE A 624 9.87 21.10 -9.21
CA PHE A 624 11.10 21.02 -8.43
C PHE A 624 11.49 22.39 -7.81
N PRO A 625 11.85 22.46 -6.53
CA PRO A 625 12.26 21.40 -5.60
C PRO A 625 11.12 20.59 -4.93
N ALA A 626 9.85 20.93 -5.15
CA ALA A 626 8.79 20.06 -4.70
C ALA A 626 8.88 18.71 -5.44
N ARG A 627 8.78 17.60 -4.69
CA ARG A 627 9.10 16.25 -5.17
C ARG A 627 8.18 15.17 -4.60
N SER A 628 7.22 15.57 -3.80
CA SER A 628 6.14 14.71 -3.30
C SER A 628 4.81 15.44 -3.31
N SER A 629 3.73 14.69 -3.24
CA SER A 629 2.38 15.22 -3.33
C SER A 629 1.99 16.06 -2.10
N TYR A 630 0.88 16.79 -2.25
CA TYR A 630 0.22 17.60 -1.21
C TYR A 630 -1.16 17.05 -0.86
N PHE A 631 -1.59 15.95 -1.52
CA PHE A 631 -2.97 15.45 -1.51
C PHE A 631 -3.31 14.61 -0.28
N GLY A 632 -2.30 14.07 0.40
CA GLY A 632 -2.48 13.15 1.52
C GLY A 632 -3.24 13.76 2.69
N ILE A 633 -4.13 12.97 3.29
CA ILE A 633 -4.72 13.28 4.60
C ILE A 633 -3.67 13.17 5.72
N VAL A 634 -2.64 12.37 5.45
CA VAL A 634 -1.43 12.20 6.28
C VAL A 634 -0.23 12.61 5.44
N ASP A 635 0.74 13.31 6.01
CA ASP A 635 1.95 13.68 5.28
C ASP A 635 2.88 12.47 5.01
N LEU A 636 3.93 12.68 4.21
CA LEU A 636 4.84 11.61 3.78
C LEU A 636 5.53 10.90 4.95
N ALA A 637 5.84 11.62 6.03
CA ALA A 637 6.44 11.07 7.26
C ALA A 637 5.43 10.32 8.13
N GLY A 638 4.13 10.40 7.79
CA GLY A 638 3.05 9.79 8.52
C GLY A 638 2.54 10.62 9.69
N PHE A 639 2.59 11.95 9.59
CA PHE A 639 1.93 12.84 10.54
C PHE A 639 0.56 13.25 10.00
N PRO A 640 -0.54 13.09 10.77
CA PRO A 640 -1.87 13.51 10.34
C PRO A 640 -1.92 15.01 10.03
N LYS A 641 -2.59 15.37 8.92
CA LYS A 641 -3.03 16.74 8.64
C LYS A 641 -4.40 16.97 9.27
N ASP A 642 -4.90 18.20 9.28
CA ASP A 642 -6.15 18.52 9.99
C ASP A 642 -7.37 17.80 9.40
N ALA A 643 -7.40 17.56 8.10
CA ALA A 643 -8.44 16.77 7.43
C ALA A 643 -8.60 15.33 7.95
N TYR A 644 -7.57 14.74 8.56
CA TYR A 644 -7.66 13.43 9.24
C TYR A 644 -8.74 13.46 10.33
N TYR A 645 -8.81 14.53 11.10
CA TYR A 645 -9.76 14.66 12.21
C TYR A 645 -11.16 15.01 11.74
N LEU A 646 -11.32 15.65 10.59
CA LEU A 646 -12.61 15.77 9.91
C LEU A 646 -13.19 14.38 9.67
N TYR A 647 -12.46 13.50 8.94
CA TYR A 647 -12.96 12.17 8.63
C TYR A 647 -13.12 11.30 9.87
N GLN A 648 -12.21 11.40 10.85
CA GLN A 648 -12.36 10.66 12.10
C GLN A 648 -13.64 11.06 12.85
N SER A 649 -14.02 12.34 12.82
CA SER A 649 -15.27 12.82 13.44
C SER A 649 -16.54 12.35 12.72
N GLU A 650 -16.45 12.15 11.39
CA GLU A 650 -17.57 11.74 10.54
C GLU A 650 -17.69 10.22 10.35
N TRP A 651 -16.56 9.50 10.36
CA TRP A 651 -16.52 8.08 10.01
C TRP A 651 -16.40 7.15 11.22
N THR A 652 -16.21 7.71 12.42
CA THR A 652 -16.06 6.90 13.66
C THR A 652 -16.99 7.36 14.77
N ASN A 653 -17.18 6.50 15.74
CA ASN A 653 -17.85 6.84 17.00
C ASN A 653 -16.88 7.34 18.09
N LYS A 654 -15.58 7.51 17.75
CA LYS A 654 -14.60 8.07 18.69
C LYS A 654 -14.94 9.52 18.97
N THR A 655 -14.80 9.97 20.22
CA THR A 655 -14.96 11.39 20.54
C THR A 655 -13.78 12.16 19.95
N VAL A 656 -14.09 13.08 19.05
CA VAL A 656 -13.15 13.98 18.39
C VAL A 656 -13.41 15.40 18.85
N LEU A 657 -12.37 16.12 19.25
CA LEU A 657 -12.35 17.55 19.47
C LEU A 657 -10.97 18.06 19.03
N HIS A 658 -10.88 18.52 17.80
CA HIS A 658 -9.63 18.94 17.17
C HIS A 658 -9.65 20.43 16.87
N LEU A 659 -8.87 21.18 17.66
CA LEU A 659 -8.66 22.62 17.52
C LEU A 659 -7.37 22.88 16.74
N PHE A 660 -7.46 23.73 15.74
CA PHE A 660 -6.33 24.19 14.93
C PHE A 660 -6.58 25.63 14.43
N PRO A 661 -5.55 26.39 14.05
CA PRO A 661 -4.12 26.05 14.02
C PRO A 661 -3.46 26.05 15.41
N HIS A 662 -2.13 25.94 15.41
CA HIS A 662 -1.29 26.21 16.59
C HIS A 662 -1.49 27.65 17.07
N TRP A 663 -1.06 27.96 18.33
CA TRP A 663 -1.24 29.28 18.91
C TRP A 663 0.13 30.00 19.10
N ASN A 664 0.90 30.11 17.96
CA ASN A 664 2.16 30.85 17.89
C ASN A 664 2.16 31.75 16.64
N TRP A 665 1.84 33.04 16.83
CA TRP A 665 1.69 33.99 15.75
C TRP A 665 2.33 35.34 16.11
N MET A 666 2.26 36.33 15.22
CA MET A 666 2.68 37.68 15.55
C MET A 666 1.62 38.35 16.43
N PRO A 667 2.00 39.06 17.51
CA PRO A 667 1.03 39.79 18.36
C PRO A 667 0.08 40.68 17.54
N GLY A 668 -1.20 40.53 17.80
CA GLY A 668 -2.26 41.27 17.11
C GLY A 668 -2.67 40.73 15.73
N GLN A 669 -2.01 39.72 15.23
CA GLN A 669 -2.43 39.03 14.00
C GLN A 669 -3.80 38.39 14.18
N THR A 670 -4.68 38.50 13.19
CA THR A 670 -6.00 37.85 13.22
C THR A 670 -5.85 36.41 12.76
N ILE A 671 -6.37 35.48 13.57
CA ILE A 671 -6.26 34.03 13.40
C ILE A 671 -7.64 33.41 13.30
N ASP A 672 -7.85 32.56 12.33
CA ASP A 672 -9.06 31.74 12.18
C ASP A 672 -8.86 30.41 12.90
N LEU A 673 -9.53 30.22 14.03
CA LEU A 673 -9.49 29.02 14.84
C LEU A 673 -10.63 28.11 14.40
N TRP A 674 -10.29 26.96 13.79
CA TRP A 674 -11.27 25.94 13.40
C TRP A 674 -11.30 24.81 14.41
N CYS A 675 -12.48 24.19 14.55
CA CYS A 675 -12.63 23.03 15.41
C CYS A 675 -13.51 21.96 14.72
N TYR A 676 -12.91 20.79 14.46
CA TYR A 676 -13.66 19.59 14.12
C TYR A 676 -14.11 18.88 15.40
N TYR A 677 -15.37 18.49 15.47
CA TYR A 677 -15.89 17.78 16.64
C TYR A 677 -17.07 16.87 16.31
N ASN A 678 -17.30 15.88 17.16
CA ASN A 678 -18.48 15.03 17.15
C ASN A 678 -18.95 14.69 18.57
N ASN A 679 -20.02 13.91 18.68
CA ASN A 679 -20.60 13.46 19.96
C ASN A 679 -20.99 14.61 20.93
N ALA A 680 -21.10 15.84 20.44
CA ALA A 680 -21.42 17.04 21.20
C ALA A 680 -22.35 17.95 20.40
N ASP A 681 -23.10 18.81 21.10
CA ASP A 681 -24.05 19.74 20.50
C ASP A 681 -23.40 21.10 20.21
N GLU A 682 -22.38 21.43 21.00
CA GLU A 682 -21.73 22.75 20.99
C GLU A 682 -20.28 22.70 21.43
N VAL A 683 -19.53 23.72 21.02
CA VAL A 683 -18.15 23.97 21.46
C VAL A 683 -18.00 25.40 21.93
N GLU A 684 -17.39 25.60 23.07
CA GLU A 684 -17.04 26.92 23.62
C GLU A 684 -15.54 27.14 23.53
N LEU A 685 -15.15 28.32 23.02
CA LEU A 685 -13.75 28.74 22.90
C LEU A 685 -13.38 29.65 24.07
N PHE A 686 -12.20 29.42 24.63
CA PHE A 686 -11.56 30.28 25.63
C PHE A 686 -10.19 30.73 25.13
N VAL A 687 -9.90 32.03 25.26
CA VAL A 687 -8.56 32.59 25.03
C VAL A 687 -8.11 33.19 26.37
N ASN A 688 -6.99 32.74 26.90
CA ASN A 688 -6.46 33.16 28.20
C ASN A 688 -7.51 33.11 29.33
N GLY A 689 -8.34 32.05 29.32
CA GLY A 689 -9.40 31.85 30.33
C GLY A 689 -10.69 32.63 30.10
N GLN A 690 -10.71 33.54 29.15
CA GLN A 690 -11.92 34.32 28.78
C GLN A 690 -12.71 33.63 27.67
N SER A 691 -14.01 33.41 27.87
CA SER A 691 -14.89 32.85 26.87
C SER A 691 -15.01 33.78 25.65
N ARG A 692 -14.90 33.20 24.46
CA ARG A 692 -15.10 33.83 23.17
C ARG A 692 -16.42 33.41 22.56
N GLY A 693 -17.26 32.77 23.35
CA GLY A 693 -18.62 32.35 22.99
C GLY A 693 -18.70 30.89 22.56
N VAL A 694 -19.94 30.43 22.54
CA VAL A 694 -20.32 29.07 22.16
C VAL A 694 -20.72 29.06 20.70
N LYS A 695 -20.26 28.04 19.95
CA LYS A 695 -20.67 27.77 18.59
C LYS A 695 -21.20 26.37 18.41
N ARG A 696 -22.15 26.24 17.47
CA ARG A 696 -22.79 24.97 17.06
C ARG A 696 -22.73 24.88 15.56
N LYS A 697 -22.67 23.67 15.04
CA LYS A 697 -22.94 23.43 13.61
C LYS A 697 -24.40 23.83 13.36
N ALA A 698 -24.65 24.71 12.39
CA ALA A 698 -25.98 25.22 12.13
C ALA A 698 -26.90 24.16 11.53
N ASN A 699 -26.35 23.22 10.79
CA ASN A 699 -27.06 22.13 10.12
C ASN A 699 -26.14 20.94 9.83
N GLU A 700 -26.64 19.90 9.19
CA GLU A 700 -25.94 18.68 8.83
C GLU A 700 -24.89 18.83 7.70
N HIS A 701 -24.85 20.01 7.05
CA HIS A 701 -23.91 20.36 5.99
C HIS A 701 -22.70 21.15 6.50
N GLU A 702 -22.64 21.42 7.80
CA GLU A 702 -21.50 22.07 8.45
C GLU A 702 -20.65 21.02 9.18
N TYR A 703 -19.36 21.04 8.93
CA TYR A 703 -18.42 20.04 9.46
C TYR A 703 -17.50 20.60 10.51
N HIS A 704 -17.27 21.92 10.56
CA HIS A 704 -16.48 22.61 11.58
C HIS A 704 -17.21 23.82 12.15
N VAL A 705 -16.71 24.34 13.25
CA VAL A 705 -17.02 25.68 13.76
C VAL A 705 -15.76 26.52 13.77
N MET A 706 -15.87 27.85 13.59
CA MET A 706 -14.72 28.73 13.45
C MET A 706 -14.91 30.01 14.28
N TRP A 707 -13.84 30.45 14.93
CA TRP A 707 -13.75 31.77 15.57
C TRP A 707 -12.63 32.57 14.91
N ARG A 708 -12.74 33.88 14.86
CA ARG A 708 -11.74 34.79 14.32
C ARG A 708 -11.28 35.69 15.43
N GLU A 709 -10.07 35.41 15.93
CA GLU A 709 -9.50 35.99 17.15
C GLU A 709 -8.19 36.71 16.87
N ARG A 710 -7.90 37.80 17.63
CA ARG A 710 -6.57 38.38 17.61
C ARG A 710 -5.64 37.54 18.48
N PHE A 711 -4.47 37.26 17.95
CA PHE A 711 -3.45 36.52 18.70
C PHE A 711 -2.93 37.35 19.89
N GLU A 712 -3.00 36.75 21.05
CA GLU A 712 -2.37 37.11 22.29
C GLU A 712 -1.65 35.89 22.85
N PRO A 713 -0.34 35.98 23.21
CA PRO A 713 0.36 34.85 23.81
C PRO A 713 -0.38 34.27 25.02
N GLY A 714 -0.35 32.97 25.18
CA GLY A 714 -1.01 32.25 26.27
C GLY A 714 -1.70 30.98 25.81
N THR A 715 -2.94 30.79 26.20
CA THR A 715 -3.66 29.52 26.03
C THR A 715 -4.94 29.68 25.24
N VAL A 716 -5.15 28.84 24.27
CA VAL A 716 -6.43 28.63 23.62
C VAL A 716 -6.99 27.28 24.04
N ARG A 717 -8.23 27.26 24.50
CA ARG A 717 -8.89 26.06 24.99
C ARG A 717 -10.29 25.97 24.40
N VAL A 718 -10.69 24.80 23.96
CA VAL A 718 -12.06 24.49 23.54
C VAL A 718 -12.65 23.41 24.44
N VAL A 719 -13.92 23.54 24.74
CA VAL A 719 -14.70 22.60 25.54
C VAL A 719 -15.95 22.22 24.75
N SER A 720 -16.11 20.94 24.41
CA SER A 720 -17.34 20.44 23.80
C SER A 720 -18.33 19.96 24.86
N ARG A 721 -19.63 20.23 24.62
CA ARG A 721 -20.70 19.83 25.53
C ARG A 721 -21.85 19.15 24.78
N LYS A 722 -22.50 18.23 25.47
CA LYS A 722 -23.76 17.59 25.04
C LYS A 722 -24.78 17.75 26.15
N ALA A 723 -25.93 18.34 25.83
CA ALA A 723 -26.99 18.65 26.81
C ALA A 723 -26.42 19.37 28.06
N GLY A 724 -25.53 20.35 27.87
CA GLY A 724 -24.87 21.13 28.91
C GLY A 724 -23.72 20.42 29.66
N ARG A 725 -23.50 19.11 29.44
CA ARG A 725 -22.42 18.36 30.09
C ARG A 725 -21.18 18.34 29.22
N GLN A 726 -20.01 18.55 29.83
CA GLN A 726 -18.72 18.47 29.14
C GLN A 726 -18.49 17.06 28.59
N VAL A 727 -18.10 16.96 27.32
CA VAL A 727 -17.76 15.73 26.61
C VAL A 727 -16.24 15.61 26.46
N ALA A 728 -15.59 16.68 25.99
CA ALA A 728 -14.15 16.72 25.81
C ALA A 728 -13.60 18.12 25.97
N GLU A 729 -12.29 18.20 26.19
CA GLU A 729 -11.55 19.46 26.29
C GLU A 729 -10.22 19.34 25.53
N ARG A 730 -9.83 20.40 24.83
CA ARG A 730 -8.54 20.49 24.14
C ARG A 730 -7.90 21.85 24.40
N THR A 731 -6.63 21.84 24.75
CA THR A 731 -5.83 23.05 25.01
C THR A 731 -4.65 23.11 24.05
N VAL A 732 -4.36 24.30 23.54
CA VAL A 732 -3.19 24.64 22.73
C VAL A 732 -2.53 25.86 23.39
N ASN A 733 -1.26 25.74 23.73
CA ASN A 733 -0.47 26.80 24.35
C ASN A 733 0.43 27.47 23.32
N THR A 734 0.73 28.75 23.55
CA THR A 734 1.83 29.42 22.87
C THR A 734 3.14 28.79 23.37
N ALA A 735 3.88 28.14 22.47
CA ALA A 735 5.20 27.63 22.79
C ALA A 735 6.21 28.77 22.93
N ALA A 736 7.09 28.66 23.88
CA ALA A 736 8.25 29.52 24.05
C ALA A 736 9.39 29.10 23.09
N GLN A 737 10.62 29.53 23.35
CA GLN A 737 11.78 29.13 22.57
C GLN A 737 12.04 27.62 22.66
N PRO A 738 12.51 27.01 21.60
CA PRO A 738 12.93 25.61 21.60
C PRO A 738 13.91 25.31 22.74
N HIS A 739 13.67 24.20 23.47
CA HIS A 739 14.48 23.84 24.65
C HIS A 739 15.03 22.40 24.55
N HIS A 740 14.21 21.41 24.20
CA HIS A 740 14.65 20.04 24.17
C HIS A 740 13.93 19.24 23.06
N LEU A 741 14.47 18.04 22.76
CA LEU A 741 13.86 17.08 21.87
C LEU A 741 12.98 16.10 22.67
N ARG A 742 11.82 15.75 22.10
CA ARG A 742 10.94 14.70 22.64
C ARG A 742 10.83 13.56 21.64
N LEU A 743 11.17 12.32 22.08
CA LEU A 743 11.11 11.11 21.27
C LEU A 743 9.87 10.29 21.67
N THR A 744 9.02 10.00 20.70
CA THR A 744 7.81 9.18 20.90
C THR A 744 7.78 8.01 19.93
N PRO A 745 8.10 6.78 20.37
CA PRO A 745 8.05 5.60 19.52
C PRO A 745 6.61 5.07 19.40
N ASN A 746 6.26 4.49 18.25
CA ASN A 746 4.98 3.79 18.10
C ASN A 746 4.95 2.44 18.85
N ARG A 747 6.11 1.88 19.16
CA ARG A 747 6.33 0.69 20.01
C ARG A 747 7.76 0.71 20.56
N LYS A 748 8.01 -0.06 21.63
CA LYS A 748 9.35 -0.14 22.25
C LYS A 748 10.05 -1.48 22.01
N THR A 749 9.35 -2.47 21.47
CA THR A 749 9.87 -3.82 21.22
C THR A 749 9.88 -4.13 19.73
N LEU A 750 10.97 -4.69 19.26
CA LEU A 750 11.19 -5.17 17.89
C LEU A 750 11.47 -6.67 17.91
N LEU A 751 11.33 -7.32 16.78
CA LEU A 751 11.69 -8.73 16.60
C LEU A 751 13.09 -8.85 15.97
N ALA A 752 13.89 -9.81 16.45
CA ALA A 752 15.21 -10.15 15.92
C ALA A 752 15.09 -10.90 14.58
N ASN A 753 14.69 -10.19 13.52
CA ASN A 753 14.41 -10.79 12.19
C ASN A 753 15.02 -9.99 11.02
N GLY A 754 15.83 -8.98 11.32
CA GLY A 754 16.46 -8.11 10.31
C GLY A 754 15.50 -7.17 9.58
N ARG A 755 14.20 -7.09 9.96
CA ARG A 755 13.17 -6.35 9.21
C ARG A 755 12.21 -5.55 10.09
N SER A 756 12.06 -5.92 11.35
CA SER A 756 11.14 -5.28 12.28
C SER A 756 11.48 -3.81 12.46
N LEU A 757 10.47 -2.92 12.32
CA LEU A 757 10.65 -1.46 12.35
C LEU A 757 10.00 -0.84 13.57
N VAL A 758 10.60 0.25 14.05
CA VAL A 758 9.94 1.22 14.93
C VAL A 758 10.00 2.61 14.32
N PHE A 759 8.88 3.31 14.37
CA PHE A 759 8.71 4.68 13.89
C PHE A 759 8.72 5.61 15.10
N ILE A 760 9.68 6.53 15.14
CA ILE A 760 9.90 7.41 16.27
C ILE A 760 9.66 8.84 15.83
N THR A 761 8.58 9.43 16.33
CA THR A 761 8.31 10.86 16.18
C THR A 761 9.28 11.64 17.03
N VAL A 762 9.92 12.62 16.42
CA VAL A 762 10.81 13.57 17.09
C VAL A 762 10.16 14.93 17.04
N GLU A 763 9.98 15.55 18.19
CA GLU A 763 9.38 16.87 18.33
C GLU A 763 10.36 17.83 19.00
N VAL A 764 10.44 19.05 18.46
CA VAL A 764 11.14 20.16 19.07
C VAL A 764 10.15 20.86 19.99
N VAL A 765 10.42 20.87 21.29
CA VAL A 765 9.51 21.41 22.30
C VAL A 765 10.20 22.48 23.14
N ASP A 766 9.41 23.36 23.72
CA ASP A 766 9.86 24.35 24.71
C ASP A 766 10.11 23.70 26.09
N LYS A 767 10.46 24.49 27.07
CA LYS A 767 10.73 24.03 28.42
C LYS A 767 9.52 23.34 29.09
N ASP A 768 8.32 23.77 28.74
CA ASP A 768 7.06 23.25 29.27
C ASP A 768 6.52 22.05 28.46
N GLY A 769 7.24 21.63 27.41
CA GLY A 769 6.87 20.51 26.58
C GLY A 769 5.86 20.86 25.47
N ASN A 770 5.60 22.13 25.18
CA ASN A 770 4.76 22.53 24.05
C ASN A 770 5.54 22.43 22.75
N LEU A 771 4.91 21.93 21.71
CA LEU A 771 5.49 21.85 20.38
C LEU A 771 5.81 23.25 19.86
N CYS A 772 7.04 23.48 19.41
CA CYS A 772 7.46 24.71 18.75
C CYS A 772 7.11 24.64 17.26
N PRO A 773 6.00 25.22 16.79
CA PRO A 773 5.45 24.96 15.47
C PRO A 773 6.26 25.54 14.31
N TRP A 774 7.20 26.46 14.60
CA TRP A 774 8.10 27.07 13.61
C TRP A 774 9.53 26.53 13.67
N ALA A 775 9.78 25.49 14.50
CA ALA A 775 11.12 24.96 14.66
C ALA A 775 11.54 24.15 13.42
N GLU A 776 12.75 24.48 12.92
CA GLU A 776 13.44 23.84 11.80
C GLU A 776 14.82 23.30 12.21
N ASN A 777 15.00 23.02 13.50
CA ASN A 777 16.25 22.51 14.04
C ASN A 777 16.67 21.22 13.32
N GLU A 778 17.96 21.14 12.95
CA GLU A 778 18.55 19.90 12.42
C GLU A 778 18.80 18.93 13.57
N VAL A 779 18.28 17.73 13.47
CA VAL A 779 18.42 16.65 14.46
C VAL A 779 19.35 15.57 13.92
N PHE A 780 20.37 15.24 14.72
CA PHE A 780 21.35 14.19 14.45
C PHE A 780 21.02 12.96 15.27
N PHE A 781 21.06 11.81 14.65
CA PHE A 781 20.75 10.52 15.26
C PHE A 781 21.99 9.64 15.37
N SER A 782 22.18 9.02 16.52
CA SER A 782 23.15 7.94 16.71
C SER A 782 22.49 6.74 17.38
N LEU A 783 22.94 5.57 17.00
CA LEU A 783 22.32 4.30 17.43
C LEU A 783 23.39 3.35 17.94
N ASN A 784 23.15 2.77 19.12
CA ASN A 784 23.95 1.69 19.68
C ASN A 784 23.10 0.44 19.84
N GLY A 785 23.69 -0.73 19.59
CA GLY A 785 23.00 -2.04 19.64
C GLY A 785 22.83 -2.66 18.25
N HIS A 786 22.14 -3.78 18.17
CA HIS A 786 21.95 -4.56 16.94
C HIS A 786 20.79 -4.02 16.07
N ALA A 787 20.88 -2.76 15.66
CA ALA A 787 19.89 -2.10 14.83
C ALA A 787 20.54 -1.09 13.88
N SER A 788 19.77 -0.61 12.91
CA SER A 788 20.19 0.41 11.96
C SER A 788 19.09 1.47 11.75
N ILE A 789 19.47 2.66 11.29
CA ILE A 789 18.51 3.68 10.84
C ILE A 789 18.06 3.30 9.43
N ALA A 790 16.80 2.92 9.29
CA ALA A 790 16.20 2.55 8.01
C ALA A 790 15.87 3.78 7.15
N GLY A 791 15.60 4.91 7.78
CA GLY A 791 15.33 6.17 7.09
C GLY A 791 14.94 7.29 8.04
N VAL A 792 14.98 8.52 7.51
CA VAL A 792 14.57 9.75 8.20
C VAL A 792 13.67 10.58 7.29
N ASP A 793 12.67 11.23 7.86
CA ASP A 793 11.74 12.10 7.13
C ASP A 793 11.24 13.26 8.02
N ASN A 794 10.59 14.26 7.44
CA ASN A 794 9.93 15.33 8.17
C ASN A 794 8.55 15.72 7.58
N GLY A 795 8.14 15.06 6.50
CA GLY A 795 6.89 15.35 5.80
C GLY A 795 6.90 16.60 4.91
N SER A 796 8.08 17.26 4.74
CA SER A 796 8.21 18.38 3.81
C SER A 796 8.17 17.90 2.36
N PRO A 797 7.27 18.41 1.52
CA PRO A 797 7.16 17.96 0.14
C PRO A 797 8.30 18.48 -0.77
N PHE A 798 9.09 19.45 -0.29
CA PHE A 798 10.18 20.08 -1.06
C PHE A 798 11.56 19.96 -0.41
N SER A 799 11.71 19.26 0.70
CA SER A 799 13.04 18.99 1.28
C SER A 799 13.84 18.08 0.37
N LEU A 800 15.08 18.47 0.05
CA LEU A 800 16.02 17.69 -0.75
C LEU A 800 17.02 16.90 0.10
N GLU A 801 16.84 16.84 1.42
CA GLU A 801 17.63 16.00 2.31
C GLU A 801 17.39 14.53 1.99
N ARG A 802 18.45 13.73 2.00
CA ARG A 802 18.36 12.28 1.73
C ARG A 802 17.49 11.57 2.76
N PHE A 803 16.74 10.59 2.33
CA PHE A 803 16.01 9.73 3.24
C PHE A 803 16.90 8.74 3.98
N LYS A 804 17.94 8.25 3.33
CA LYS A 804 18.93 7.33 3.92
C LYS A 804 20.10 8.12 4.50
N ASP A 805 19.83 8.75 5.64
CA ASP A 805 20.78 9.57 6.40
C ASP A 805 20.55 9.35 7.91
N ASN A 806 21.44 9.88 8.73
CA ASN A 806 21.34 9.89 10.19
C ASN A 806 21.01 11.28 10.76
N ARG A 807 20.51 12.19 9.93
CA ARG A 807 20.08 13.55 10.34
C ARG A 807 18.88 13.99 9.53
N ARG A 808 18.11 14.89 10.12
CA ARG A 808 16.94 15.49 9.47
C ARG A 808 16.58 16.81 10.12
N LYS A 809 16.28 17.84 9.34
CA LYS A 809 15.67 19.06 9.86
C LYS A 809 14.23 18.78 10.29
N ALA A 810 13.81 19.39 11.37
CA ALA A 810 12.40 19.44 11.73
C ALA A 810 11.63 20.28 10.70
N PHE A 811 10.38 19.92 10.46
CA PHE A 811 9.46 20.67 9.60
C PHE A 811 8.17 20.90 10.39
N PHE A 812 7.88 22.18 10.65
CA PHE A 812 6.85 22.56 11.62
C PHE A 812 7.01 21.82 12.95
N GLY A 813 8.22 21.86 13.49
CA GLY A 813 8.57 21.30 14.80
C GLY A 813 8.74 19.79 14.87
N LYS A 814 8.61 19.05 13.77
CA LYS A 814 8.62 17.58 13.78
C LYS A 814 9.55 16.97 12.73
N CYS A 815 10.13 15.83 13.09
CA CYS A 815 10.71 14.90 12.13
C CYS A 815 10.50 13.45 12.59
N LEU A 816 10.84 12.49 11.71
CA LEU A 816 10.70 11.06 11.90
C LEU A 816 12.06 10.40 11.76
N VAL A 817 12.37 9.45 12.64
CA VAL A 817 13.43 8.47 12.44
C VAL A 817 12.83 7.06 12.51
N VAL A 818 13.22 6.20 11.55
CA VAL A 818 12.79 4.81 11.48
C VAL A 818 13.98 3.92 11.81
N VAL A 819 13.86 3.09 12.85
CA VAL A 819 14.89 2.16 13.28
C VAL A 819 14.47 0.73 12.92
N GLN A 820 15.40 -0.01 12.30
CA GLN A 820 15.25 -1.41 11.88
C GLN A 820 16.10 -2.32 12.77
N ALA A 821 15.48 -3.37 13.30
CA ALA A 821 16.17 -4.40 14.08
C ALA A 821 17.13 -5.21 13.21
N GLY A 822 18.22 -5.65 13.82
CA GLY A 822 19.08 -6.71 13.30
C GLY A 822 18.51 -8.11 13.56
N ASN A 823 19.36 -9.13 13.44
CA ASN A 823 19.00 -10.53 13.68
C ASN A 823 19.31 -11.01 15.11
N ASP A 824 19.97 -10.19 15.91
CA ASP A 824 20.37 -10.52 17.28
C ASP A 824 19.51 -9.79 18.29
N GLU A 825 19.22 -10.46 19.42
CA GLU A 825 18.51 -9.86 20.55
C GLU A 825 19.38 -8.87 21.31
N GLY A 826 18.76 -7.93 21.99
CA GLY A 826 19.46 -6.99 22.86
C GLY A 826 18.80 -5.64 23.00
N GLU A 827 19.42 -4.81 23.83
CA GLU A 827 19.01 -3.42 24.00
C GLU A 827 19.57 -2.56 22.85
N VAL A 828 18.75 -1.63 22.39
CA VAL A 828 19.10 -0.60 21.40
C VAL A 828 18.89 0.76 22.06
N ASN A 829 19.89 1.62 22.00
CA ASN A 829 19.78 3.01 22.47
C ASN A 829 19.89 3.99 21.29
N LEU A 830 18.79 4.69 21.00
CA LEU A 830 18.75 5.81 20.07
C LEU A 830 18.98 7.11 20.84
N LYS A 831 19.97 7.89 20.38
CA LYS A 831 20.22 9.23 20.85
C LYS A 831 19.96 10.24 19.74
N ALA A 832 19.21 11.29 20.07
CA ALA A 832 18.93 12.43 19.19
C ALA A 832 19.53 13.71 19.78
N LYS A 833 20.22 14.46 18.95
CA LYS A 833 20.90 15.71 19.30
C LYS A 833 20.54 16.82 18.33
N SER A 834 20.48 18.04 18.84
CA SER A 834 20.34 19.24 18.01
C SER A 834 21.08 20.40 18.67
N ILE A 835 21.71 21.24 17.86
CA ILE A 835 22.50 22.39 18.37
C ILE A 835 21.56 23.33 19.15
N GLY A 836 21.96 23.65 20.36
CA GLY A 836 21.21 24.57 21.23
C GLY A 836 20.02 23.96 21.96
N LEU A 837 19.80 22.65 21.85
CA LEU A 837 18.73 21.92 22.54
C LEU A 837 19.32 20.84 23.47
N GLU A 838 18.57 20.48 24.52
CA GLU A 838 18.90 19.30 25.30
C GLU A 838 18.70 18.02 24.48
N ASP A 839 19.65 17.10 24.59
CA ASP A 839 19.64 15.78 23.95
C ASP A 839 18.48 14.93 24.45
N ALA A 840 17.99 14.02 23.60
CA ALA A 840 17.03 13.01 24.02
C ALA A 840 17.57 11.60 23.73
N GLU A 841 17.24 10.67 24.61
CA GLU A 841 17.59 9.24 24.48
C GLU A 841 16.35 8.35 24.59
N LEU A 842 16.34 7.29 23.81
CA LEU A 842 15.27 6.30 23.80
C LEU A 842 15.84 4.89 23.79
N LYS A 843 15.43 4.09 24.77
CA LYS A 843 15.76 2.67 24.85
C LYS A 843 14.67 1.83 24.18
N LEU A 844 15.11 0.92 23.32
CA LEU A 844 14.32 -0.07 22.64
C LEU A 844 14.86 -1.46 22.94
N GLU A 845 14.04 -2.48 22.78
CA GLU A 845 14.40 -3.87 23.03
C GLU A 845 14.14 -4.74 21.81
N ILE A 846 15.13 -5.53 21.40
CA ILE A 846 14.98 -6.53 20.34
C ILE A 846 14.84 -7.89 21.01
N LYS A 847 13.75 -8.61 20.72
CA LYS A 847 13.43 -9.94 21.26
C LYS A 847 13.44 -11.00 20.18
N ALA A 848 13.68 -12.25 20.56
CA ALA A 848 13.45 -13.40 19.71
C ALA A 848 12.02 -13.40 19.14
N LYS A 849 11.85 -14.07 17.99
CA LYS A 849 10.54 -14.21 17.32
C LYS A 849 9.65 -15.20 18.07
#